data_8d61f9b9ee77079006fca0703b994041
#
_entry.id   8d61f9b9ee77079006fca0703b994041
#
_cell.length_a   1.000
_cell.length_b   1.000
_cell.length_c   1.000
_cell.angle_alpha   90.00
_cell.angle_beta   90.00
_cell.angle_gamma   90.00
#
_symmetry.space_group_name_H-M   'P 1'
#
loop_
_entity.id
_entity.type
_entity.pdbx_description
1 polymer ?
#
loop_
_entity_poly.entity_id
_entity_poly.type
_entity_poly.pdbx_seq_one_letter_code
_entity_poly.pdbx_strand_id
1 'polypeptide(L)'
;RENNLVIRVVDLLDASQPSGKQTRWYTPTSGIWQTVYLEARGLAYMQDATIRTDALKGTVSWSVKFGGEIKEPLYLEVAPEPDPEGLVTAPMFGEAQRYTVEKNELTFDLNVRAPRLWSPESPNLYFCRLTLKSDDQVLDTVRTYFGIRSLSRQALPGKDYEYIFLNGRPIYLIGALDQSFNPEGVYTFPNDATTRFDVEKALEFGFNFLRIHIKVEEPRFYYWADRLGLLIQQDMPNFNRYDDRARQLYTKMLDASMQRDMNHPCIFSWVLFNETWGLEKHDTRDSQDWIKSLYHSAKEMDPTRLIEDNSPCRYDHVITDINSWHFYIYDFDKAKKHIEDVVAKTFAGSDFNYIGGNKQGTEPMMNSEYGGISAGSGDRDISWCLHYLTTELRRHEKICGYIYTELQDIEWEHNGMMDYDRTPKDFGYEELIPVPEGQPPFSYRDIHNEDFLGIDLVPLEARKPGEPFNVTTWISRFSGKGDETLLISWRISGVNALGEVWRSAGVRTRTSAPHFAVTPLVNLEIGILPEDSMLYVLCVAAEDKDGKVVARNFAAFHTFTESAPRMQMGGKQCSLRWKPGDVATEIWNKKLQRFESGEKVFGEGAGRVEYQVNVPAEVVAAQPAEMEILVELGAHAGKAKIEWIQKHKETDYPQTEPDRRFPTDVTVLVNGVTVETVLIPDDPADVRGLLSNLSGKHPSSYGYLKRIQLSAEQVSKIFENKEGETELRIAFQVNENAAHKGGLSIYGEREGRYPVDPTLVIKTRNELK
;
A
#
# COMPACT_ATOMS: atom_id res chain seq x y z
N ARG A 1 50.24 -21.14 -3.29
CA ARG A 1 49.39 -22.35 -3.11
C ARG A 1 47.98 -21.93 -3.48
N GLU A 2 47.36 -22.65 -4.41
CA GLU A 2 45.90 -22.49 -4.68
C GLU A 2 45.16 -23.18 -3.55
N ASN A 3 44.16 -22.50 -3.02
CA ASN A 3 43.24 -23.04 -2.02
C ASN A 3 41.85 -23.17 -2.68
N ASN A 4 41.26 -24.35 -2.62
CA ASN A 4 39.93 -24.62 -3.13
C ASN A 4 38.92 -24.66 -1.97
N LEU A 5 37.92 -23.82 -2.00
CA LEU A 5 36.78 -23.87 -1.09
C LEU A 5 35.62 -24.58 -1.81
N VAL A 6 35.12 -25.66 -1.22
CA VAL A 6 33.95 -26.39 -1.74
C VAL A 6 32.84 -26.29 -0.69
N ILE A 7 31.70 -25.77 -1.12
CA ILE A 7 30.51 -25.65 -0.27
C ILE A 7 29.48 -26.64 -0.79
N ARG A 8 29.04 -27.55 0.07
CA ARG A 8 27.92 -28.46 -0.20
C ARG A 8 26.66 -27.92 0.47
N VAL A 9 25.64 -27.63 -0.32
CA VAL A 9 24.32 -27.27 0.16
C VAL A 9 23.39 -28.48 0.03
N VAL A 10 22.65 -28.77 1.10
CA VAL A 10 21.65 -29.84 1.13
C VAL A 10 20.35 -29.22 1.59
N ASP A 11 19.41 -29.14 0.66
CA ASP A 11 18.06 -28.64 0.91
C ASP A 11 17.09 -29.82 0.81
N LEU A 12 16.57 -30.23 1.96
CA LEU A 12 15.58 -31.30 2.05
C LEU A 12 14.21 -30.65 2.29
N LEU A 13 13.23 -31.04 1.50
CA LEU A 13 11.84 -30.67 1.74
C LEU A 13 11.34 -31.32 3.05
N ASP A 14 11.49 -30.60 4.14
CA ASP A 14 11.07 -31.02 5.48
C ASP A 14 10.03 -30.04 6.02
N ALA A 15 8.79 -30.48 6.12
CA ALA A 15 7.67 -29.67 6.59
C ALA A 15 7.81 -29.18 8.05
N SER A 16 8.74 -29.76 8.83
CA SER A 16 9.05 -29.30 10.19
C SER A 16 10.06 -28.12 10.20
N GLN A 17 10.67 -27.79 9.06
CA GLN A 17 11.55 -26.62 8.97
C GLN A 17 10.74 -25.33 8.89
N PRO A 18 11.17 -24.23 9.54
CA PRO A 18 10.56 -22.92 9.40
C PRO A 18 10.95 -22.31 8.05
N SER A 19 10.16 -22.60 7.04
CA SER A 19 10.38 -22.19 5.65
C SER A 19 9.46 -21.05 5.18
N GLY A 20 8.49 -20.65 6.02
CA GLY A 20 7.55 -19.59 5.66
C GLY A 20 6.79 -19.88 4.36
N LYS A 21 6.76 -18.92 3.47
CA LYS A 21 6.12 -19.03 2.16
C LYS A 21 6.99 -19.71 1.09
N GLN A 22 8.21 -20.16 1.45
CA GLN A 22 9.11 -20.94 0.61
C GLN A 22 8.66 -22.41 0.49
N THR A 23 7.42 -22.62 0.11
CA THR A 23 6.84 -23.96 -0.09
C THR A 23 6.02 -23.98 -1.38
N ARG A 24 4.70 -23.98 -1.29
CA ARG A 24 3.80 -23.91 -2.44
C ARG A 24 3.11 -22.56 -2.59
N TRP A 25 3.39 -21.64 -1.67
CA TRP A 25 2.76 -20.33 -1.72
C TRP A 25 3.39 -19.44 -2.78
N TYR A 26 4.72 -19.34 -2.77
CA TYR A 26 5.51 -18.69 -3.82
C TYR A 26 6.57 -19.61 -4.36
N THR A 27 7.30 -19.19 -5.40
CA THR A 27 8.43 -19.91 -5.98
C THR A 27 9.43 -20.30 -4.90
N PRO A 28 9.64 -21.59 -4.61
CA PRO A 28 10.65 -22.02 -3.67
C PRO A 28 12.04 -21.89 -4.29
N THR A 29 12.99 -21.54 -3.47
CA THR A 29 14.41 -21.45 -3.85
C THR A 29 15.24 -22.39 -2.99
N SER A 30 16.32 -22.90 -3.55
CA SER A 30 17.28 -23.77 -2.87
C SER A 30 18.67 -23.19 -3.00
N GLY A 31 19.47 -23.36 -1.96
CA GLY A 31 20.87 -22.96 -1.99
C GLY A 31 21.20 -21.88 -0.99
N ILE A 32 22.30 -21.18 -1.24
CA ILE A 32 22.77 -20.07 -0.43
C ILE A 32 22.04 -18.83 -0.89
N TRP A 33 21.25 -18.21 -0.01
CA TRP A 33 20.40 -17.07 -0.34
C TRP A 33 20.79 -15.76 0.35
N GLN A 34 21.79 -15.81 1.24
CA GLN A 34 22.40 -14.62 1.87
C GLN A 34 23.88 -14.57 1.62
N THR A 35 24.51 -13.42 1.84
CA THR A 35 25.92 -13.17 1.57
C THR A 35 26.85 -14.17 2.26
N VAL A 36 27.81 -14.71 1.52
CA VAL A 36 28.91 -15.52 2.03
C VAL A 36 30.22 -14.75 1.90
N TYR A 37 30.98 -14.69 2.96
CA TYR A 37 32.25 -13.98 2.99
C TYR A 37 33.31 -14.76 3.75
N LEU A 38 34.59 -14.46 3.48
CA LEU A 38 35.73 -14.96 4.19
C LEU A 38 36.38 -13.83 4.99
N GLU A 39 36.62 -14.09 6.26
CA GLU A 39 37.31 -13.16 7.13
C GLU A 39 38.66 -13.72 7.53
N ALA A 40 39.72 -12.88 7.46
CA ALA A 40 40.99 -13.18 8.09
C ALA A 40 40.94 -12.67 9.53
N ARG A 41 41.09 -13.57 10.49
CA ARG A 41 41.06 -13.23 11.92
C ARG A 41 42.39 -13.51 12.60
N GLY A 42 42.72 -12.72 13.65
CA GLY A 42 43.86 -12.95 14.51
C GLY A 42 43.68 -14.17 15.41
N LEU A 43 44.68 -14.45 16.25
CA LEU A 43 44.63 -15.53 17.25
C LEU A 43 43.51 -15.32 18.28
N ALA A 44 43.24 -14.07 18.62
CA ALA A 44 42.06 -13.65 19.35
C ALA A 44 41.24 -12.66 18.48
N TYR A 45 39.94 -12.75 18.51
CA TYR A 45 39.02 -11.94 17.67
C TYR A 45 37.70 -11.69 18.36
N MET A 46 36.97 -10.65 17.92
CA MET A 46 35.62 -10.38 18.35
C MET A 46 34.68 -11.34 17.60
N GLN A 47 33.95 -12.16 18.34
CA GLN A 47 33.03 -13.16 17.77
C GLN A 47 31.63 -12.61 17.59
N ASP A 48 31.13 -11.83 18.56
CA ASP A 48 29.78 -11.31 18.60
C ASP A 48 29.72 -10.05 19.46
N ALA A 49 28.76 -9.19 19.22
CA ALA A 49 28.50 -8.00 20.03
C ALA A 49 27.00 -7.71 20.14
N THR A 50 26.50 -7.62 21.36
CA THR A 50 25.13 -7.18 21.65
C THR A 50 25.15 -5.75 22.19
N ILE A 51 24.26 -4.90 21.64
CA ILE A 51 24.18 -3.47 22.00
C ILE A 51 22.76 -3.19 22.50
N ARG A 52 22.66 -2.62 23.72
CA ARG A 52 21.39 -2.16 24.28
C ARG A 52 21.49 -0.69 24.64
N THR A 53 20.47 0.10 24.30
CA THR A 53 20.48 1.54 24.51
C THR A 53 19.41 1.97 25.50
N ASP A 54 19.77 2.89 26.39
CA ASP A 54 18.85 3.60 27.28
C ASP A 54 18.83 5.09 26.87
N ALA A 55 17.77 5.48 26.17
CA ALA A 55 17.63 6.83 25.63
C ALA A 55 17.52 7.91 26.71
N LEU A 56 16.96 7.57 27.89
CA LEU A 56 16.80 8.51 29.01
C LEU A 56 18.12 8.83 29.69
N LYS A 57 18.97 7.81 29.84
CA LYS A 57 20.30 7.96 30.49
C LYS A 57 21.40 8.30 29.47
N GLY A 58 21.16 8.08 28.18
CA GLY A 58 22.22 8.17 27.16
C GLY A 58 23.26 7.05 27.32
N THR A 59 22.87 5.93 27.94
CA THR A 59 23.77 4.79 28.17
C THR A 59 23.61 3.77 27.05
N VAL A 60 24.74 3.28 26.55
CA VAL A 60 24.83 2.21 25.55
C VAL A 60 25.59 1.05 26.18
N SER A 61 24.88 0.01 26.56
CA SER A 61 25.43 -1.18 27.20
C SER A 61 25.86 -2.19 26.14
N TRP A 62 27.12 -2.59 26.22
CA TRP A 62 27.71 -3.56 25.30
C TRP A 62 28.00 -4.87 26.00
N SER A 63 27.79 -5.98 25.32
CA SER A 63 28.35 -7.29 25.63
C SER A 63 29.06 -7.81 24.40
N VAL A 64 30.38 -7.92 24.49
CA VAL A 64 31.25 -8.39 23.40
C VAL A 64 31.83 -9.77 23.76
N LYS A 65 31.59 -10.74 22.88
CA LYS A 65 32.15 -12.09 23.01
C LYS A 65 33.40 -12.23 22.14
N PHE A 66 34.41 -12.87 22.69
CA PHE A 66 35.69 -13.11 22.02
C PHE A 66 35.91 -14.59 21.75
N GLY A 67 36.42 -14.88 20.58
CA GLY A 67 36.88 -16.20 20.17
C GLY A 67 38.41 -16.29 20.09
N GLY A 68 38.91 -17.50 19.97
CA GLY A 68 40.34 -17.78 19.88
C GLY A 68 41.06 -17.84 21.22
N GLU A 69 42.37 -17.58 21.23
CA GLU A 69 43.22 -17.66 22.45
C GLU A 69 43.28 -16.29 23.12
N ILE A 70 42.73 -16.16 24.30
CA ILE A 70 42.85 -14.95 25.11
C ILE A 70 44.09 -15.09 25.98
N LYS A 71 45.11 -14.35 25.60
CA LYS A 71 46.37 -14.20 26.38
C LYS A 71 46.38 -12.80 26.99
N GLU A 72 46.50 -12.71 28.27
CA GLU A 72 46.56 -11.42 28.97
C GLU A 72 47.91 -10.70 28.73
N PRO A 73 47.87 -9.36 28.72
CA PRO A 73 46.71 -8.48 28.75
C PRO A 73 46.16 -8.17 27.34
N LEU A 74 44.84 -8.31 27.14
CA LEU A 74 44.13 -7.80 25.96
C LEU A 74 43.32 -6.56 26.30
N TYR A 75 43.14 -5.70 25.32
CA TYR A 75 42.36 -4.47 25.44
C TYR A 75 41.41 -4.28 24.26
N LEU A 76 40.19 -3.92 24.56
CA LEU A 76 39.24 -3.47 23.57
C LEU A 76 39.19 -1.93 23.56
N GLU A 77 39.53 -1.34 22.44
CA GLU A 77 39.39 0.10 22.19
C GLU A 77 38.14 0.34 21.37
N VAL A 78 37.26 1.24 21.85
CA VAL A 78 36.04 1.67 21.15
C VAL A 78 36.19 3.13 20.78
N ALA A 79 36.32 3.42 19.50
CA ALA A 79 36.56 4.76 18.97
C ALA A 79 35.40 5.21 18.08
N PRO A 80 34.91 6.46 18.19
CA PRO A 80 33.91 7.00 17.25
C PRO A 80 34.54 7.14 15.87
N GLU A 81 33.71 6.90 14.83
CA GLU A 81 34.08 7.11 13.44
C GLU A 81 33.02 7.99 12.72
N PRO A 82 33.42 8.71 11.67
CA PRO A 82 32.44 9.34 10.77
C PRO A 82 31.64 8.26 10.00
N ASP A 83 30.54 8.68 9.40
CA ASP A 83 29.80 7.82 8.47
C ASP A 83 30.73 7.31 7.36
N PRO A 84 30.93 5.99 7.21
CA PRO A 84 31.86 5.44 6.24
C PRO A 84 31.46 5.71 4.77
N GLU A 85 30.19 5.98 4.52
CA GLU A 85 29.67 6.31 3.19
C GLU A 85 29.52 7.82 2.97
N GLY A 86 29.71 8.63 4.01
CA GLY A 86 29.62 10.09 3.95
C GLY A 86 28.22 10.63 3.61
N LEU A 87 27.17 9.83 3.78
CA LEU A 87 25.80 10.21 3.44
C LEU A 87 25.21 11.19 4.46
N VAL A 88 25.64 11.10 5.72
CA VAL A 88 25.16 11.95 6.80
C VAL A 88 26.30 12.40 7.72
N THR A 89 26.12 13.53 8.41
CA THR A 89 27.00 13.92 9.50
C THR A 89 26.61 13.12 10.74
N ALA A 90 27.35 12.03 10.99
CA ALA A 90 27.11 11.17 12.14
C ALA A 90 27.38 11.90 13.46
N PRO A 91 26.54 11.70 14.49
CA PRO A 91 26.84 12.18 15.82
C PRO A 91 28.02 11.41 16.43
N MET A 92 28.83 12.10 17.24
CA MET A 92 29.99 11.50 17.93
C MET A 92 29.67 11.29 19.40
N PHE A 93 30.21 10.23 20.01
CA PHE A 93 29.97 9.90 21.43
C PHE A 93 31.13 10.30 22.37
N GLY A 94 32.05 11.06 21.88
CA GLY A 94 33.23 11.54 22.66
C GLY A 94 34.54 10.99 22.14
N GLU A 95 35.51 10.76 23.06
CA GLU A 95 36.83 10.22 22.74
C GLU A 95 36.83 8.69 22.77
N ALA A 96 37.85 8.08 22.19
CA ALA A 96 38.08 6.64 22.26
C ALA A 96 38.23 6.16 23.71
N GLN A 97 37.57 5.06 24.02
CA GLN A 97 37.61 4.44 25.35
C GLN A 97 38.28 3.07 25.27
N ARG A 98 39.03 2.69 26.34
CA ARG A 98 39.77 1.43 26.41
C ARG A 98 39.28 0.61 27.59
N TYR A 99 39.04 -0.67 27.34
CA TYR A 99 38.55 -1.65 28.30
C TYR A 99 39.50 -2.86 28.36
N THR A 100 39.76 -3.38 29.56
CA THR A 100 40.59 -4.59 29.74
C THR A 100 39.72 -5.84 29.48
N VAL A 101 40.23 -6.77 28.70
CA VAL A 101 39.60 -8.06 28.36
C VAL A 101 40.29 -9.17 29.15
N GLU A 102 39.61 -9.66 30.17
CA GLU A 102 40.11 -10.73 31.05
C GLU A 102 39.50 -12.10 30.77
N LYS A 103 38.37 -12.13 30.09
CA LYS A 103 37.56 -13.33 29.80
C LYS A 103 37.04 -13.32 28.37
N ASN A 104 36.42 -14.43 27.95
CA ASN A 104 35.81 -14.57 26.62
C ASN A 104 34.58 -13.68 26.42
N GLU A 105 34.18 -12.92 27.42
CA GLU A 105 33.10 -11.95 27.35
C GLU A 105 33.46 -10.70 28.17
N LEU A 106 33.18 -9.55 27.59
CA LEU A 106 33.38 -8.25 28.23
C LEU A 106 32.04 -7.46 28.16
N THR A 107 31.56 -6.99 29.29
CA THR A 107 30.43 -6.04 29.37
C THR A 107 30.94 -4.68 29.82
N PHE A 108 30.42 -3.62 29.16
CA PHE A 108 30.77 -2.23 29.52
C PHE A 108 29.69 -1.28 29.10
N ASP A 109 29.63 -0.11 29.71
CA ASP A 109 28.72 0.97 29.36
C ASP A 109 29.49 2.12 28.71
N LEU A 110 28.96 2.59 27.60
CA LEU A 110 29.35 3.80 26.92
C LEU A 110 28.31 4.90 27.19
N ASN A 111 28.74 6.03 27.76
CA ASN A 111 27.84 7.14 28.07
C ASN A 111 27.92 8.23 27.02
N VAL A 112 26.79 8.50 26.36
CA VAL A 112 26.64 9.54 25.35
C VAL A 112 25.95 10.75 25.96
N ARG A 113 26.66 11.87 26.08
CA ARG A 113 26.08 13.11 26.61
C ARG A 113 25.13 13.75 25.59
N ALA A 114 23.92 14.11 26.02
CA ALA A 114 22.89 14.72 25.17
C ALA A 114 22.71 13.93 23.84
N PRO A 115 22.29 12.68 23.92
CA PRO A 115 22.26 11.82 22.74
C PRO A 115 21.27 12.35 21.68
N ARG A 116 21.69 12.30 20.43
CA ARG A 116 20.77 12.42 19.29
C ARG A 116 20.05 11.11 19.11
N LEU A 117 18.75 11.11 19.38
CA LEU A 117 17.96 9.88 19.32
C LEU A 117 17.69 9.49 17.87
N TRP A 118 17.60 8.19 17.63
CA TRP A 118 17.17 7.62 16.37
C TRP A 118 15.63 7.65 16.31
N SER A 119 15.09 8.12 15.20
CA SER A 119 13.65 8.04 14.85
C SER A 119 13.50 8.05 13.33
N PRO A 120 12.30 7.74 12.79
CA PRO A 120 12.01 7.87 11.36
C PRO A 120 12.38 9.24 10.78
N GLU A 121 12.08 10.32 11.47
CA GLU A 121 12.36 11.68 10.99
C GLU A 121 13.82 12.11 11.21
N SER A 122 14.54 11.41 12.07
CA SER A 122 15.92 11.74 12.44
C SER A 122 16.70 10.45 12.71
N PRO A 123 17.11 9.71 11.67
CA PRO A 123 17.76 8.41 11.81
C PRO A 123 19.25 8.55 12.21
N ASN A 124 19.47 9.10 13.40
CA ASN A 124 20.80 9.34 13.93
C ASN A 124 21.49 8.03 14.31
N LEU A 125 22.59 7.72 13.64
CA LEU A 125 23.44 6.56 13.91
C LEU A 125 24.83 6.99 14.36
N TYR A 126 25.35 6.32 15.38
CA TYR A 126 26.68 6.49 15.93
C TYR A 126 27.58 5.40 15.37
N PHE A 127 28.48 5.75 14.48
CA PHE A 127 29.46 4.82 13.91
C PHE A 127 30.66 4.68 14.83
N CYS A 128 31.17 3.47 14.97
CA CYS A 128 32.30 3.19 15.81
C CYS A 128 33.18 2.07 15.26
N ARG A 129 34.46 2.15 15.64
CA ARG A 129 35.44 1.13 15.39
C ARG A 129 35.83 0.49 16.72
N LEU A 130 35.73 -0.83 16.76
CA LEU A 130 36.22 -1.67 17.85
C LEU A 130 37.55 -2.25 17.42
N THR A 131 38.59 -2.11 18.25
CA THR A 131 39.95 -2.63 17.99
C THR A 131 40.41 -3.45 19.16
N LEU A 132 40.63 -4.75 18.94
CA LEU A 132 41.21 -5.65 19.94
C LEU A 132 42.74 -5.62 19.82
N LYS A 133 43.41 -5.35 20.92
CA LYS A 133 44.86 -5.18 20.98
C LYS A 133 45.50 -6.04 22.09
N SER A 134 46.71 -6.54 21.82
CA SER A 134 47.64 -7.03 22.85
C SER A 134 48.78 -6.05 22.88
N ASP A 135 48.93 -5.31 23.95
CA ASP A 135 49.81 -4.14 24.03
C ASP A 135 49.55 -3.17 22.86
N ASP A 136 50.50 -2.95 21.97
CA ASP A 136 50.36 -2.11 20.77
C ASP A 136 50.00 -2.91 19.50
N GLN A 137 49.94 -4.23 19.57
CA GLN A 137 49.61 -5.08 18.42
C GLN A 137 48.11 -5.18 18.23
N VAL A 138 47.59 -4.78 17.04
CA VAL A 138 46.23 -5.00 16.66
C VAL A 138 46.01 -6.46 16.29
N LEU A 139 45.04 -7.11 16.95
CA LEU A 139 44.64 -8.51 16.72
C LEU A 139 43.40 -8.61 15.85
N ASP A 140 42.43 -7.69 16.05
CA ASP A 140 41.20 -7.67 15.29
C ASP A 140 40.62 -6.26 15.24
N THR A 141 39.84 -5.95 14.16
CA THR A 141 39.18 -4.67 14.01
C THR A 141 37.80 -4.88 13.39
N VAL A 142 36.77 -4.37 14.04
CA VAL A 142 35.36 -4.40 13.56
C VAL A 142 34.84 -2.99 13.52
N ARG A 143 34.15 -2.64 12.43
CA ARG A 143 33.36 -1.43 12.32
C ARG A 143 31.88 -1.76 12.47
N THR A 144 31.20 -0.97 13.27
CA THR A 144 29.77 -1.14 13.50
C THR A 144 29.11 0.21 13.83
N TYR A 145 27.82 0.19 14.09
CA TYR A 145 27.07 1.38 14.51
C TYR A 145 25.96 1.01 15.49
N PHE A 146 25.40 2.01 16.13
CA PHE A 146 24.19 1.89 16.95
C PHE A 146 23.32 3.13 16.84
N GLY A 147 22.01 2.97 17.05
CA GLY A 147 21.06 4.06 17.22
C GLY A 147 20.50 4.08 18.64
N ILE A 148 20.45 5.24 19.26
CA ILE A 148 19.90 5.38 20.61
C ILE A 148 18.41 5.73 20.50
N ARG A 149 17.55 4.86 20.99
CA ARG A 149 16.09 5.06 21.05
C ARG A 149 15.48 4.38 22.27
N SER A 150 14.28 4.80 22.62
CA SER A 150 13.41 4.06 23.55
C SER A 150 12.09 3.70 22.87
N LEU A 151 11.56 2.53 23.20
CA LEU A 151 10.25 2.06 22.80
C LEU A 151 9.49 1.61 24.05
N SER A 152 8.24 2.00 24.15
CA SER A 152 7.38 1.62 25.30
C SER A 152 5.91 1.62 24.93
N ARG A 153 5.10 0.98 25.74
CA ARG A 153 3.64 1.09 25.75
C ARG A 153 3.23 2.00 26.89
N GLN A 154 2.40 2.98 26.62
CA GLN A 154 1.92 3.94 27.61
C GLN A 154 0.50 4.37 27.27
N ALA A 155 -0.32 4.63 28.27
CA ALA A 155 -1.64 5.21 28.05
C ALA A 155 -1.52 6.66 27.53
N LEU A 156 -2.36 7.03 26.56
CA LEU A 156 -2.56 8.43 26.22
C LEU A 156 -3.22 9.16 27.39
N PRO A 157 -2.96 10.45 27.59
CA PRO A 157 -3.54 11.22 28.69
C PRO A 157 -5.08 11.11 28.73
N GLY A 158 -5.61 10.62 29.85
CA GLY A 158 -7.05 10.45 30.06
C GLY A 158 -7.70 9.27 29.34
N LYS A 159 -6.92 8.36 28.78
CA LYS A 159 -7.42 7.14 28.12
C LYS A 159 -7.12 5.90 28.95
N ASP A 160 -7.92 4.86 28.75
CA ASP A 160 -7.83 3.56 29.42
C ASP A 160 -7.18 2.47 28.55
N TYR A 161 -6.58 2.86 27.42
CA TYR A 161 -5.83 2.02 26.51
C TYR A 161 -4.43 2.60 26.26
N GLU A 162 -3.50 1.74 25.90
CA GLU A 162 -2.12 2.11 25.61
C GLU A 162 -1.91 2.42 24.11
N TYR A 163 -0.87 3.19 23.85
CA TYR A 163 -0.28 3.47 22.55
C TYR A 163 1.19 3.04 22.54
N ILE A 164 1.77 2.92 21.35
CA ILE A 164 3.20 2.73 21.19
C ILE A 164 3.88 4.10 21.23
N PHE A 165 4.91 4.21 22.06
CA PHE A 165 5.69 5.43 22.23
C PHE A 165 7.13 5.18 21.75
N LEU A 166 7.60 6.03 20.84
CA LEU A 166 8.98 6.11 20.41
C LEU A 166 9.62 7.37 21.00
N ASN A 167 10.71 7.22 21.75
CA ASN A 167 11.41 8.34 22.38
C ASN A 167 10.50 9.21 23.27
N GLY A 168 9.55 8.58 23.97
CA GLY A 168 8.63 9.26 24.89
C GLY A 168 7.49 10.00 24.19
N ARG A 169 7.29 9.83 22.88
CA ARG A 169 6.16 10.38 22.13
C ARG A 169 5.32 9.29 21.52
N PRO A 170 3.99 9.40 21.54
CA PRO A 170 3.15 8.46 20.84
C PRO A 170 3.44 8.54 19.34
N ILE A 171 3.51 7.39 18.68
CA ILE A 171 3.68 7.27 17.24
C ILE A 171 2.44 6.60 16.64
N TYR A 172 1.92 7.15 15.55
CA TYR A 172 0.94 6.45 14.73
C TYR A 172 1.68 5.63 13.67
N LEU A 173 1.50 4.32 13.70
CA LEU A 173 2.19 3.41 12.80
C LEU A 173 1.45 3.32 11.46
N ILE A 174 2.10 3.75 10.40
CA ILE A 174 1.59 3.76 9.03
C ILE A 174 2.44 2.79 8.24
N GLY A 175 1.93 1.59 7.99
CA GLY A 175 2.73 0.51 7.43
C GLY A 175 2.15 -0.17 6.22
N ALA A 176 3.02 -0.90 5.52
CA ALA A 176 2.67 -1.87 4.51
C ALA A 176 3.30 -3.23 4.80
N LEU A 177 2.63 -4.27 4.34
CA LEU A 177 3.18 -5.62 4.32
C LEU A 177 4.20 -5.71 3.19
N ASP A 178 5.36 -6.29 3.47
CA ASP A 178 6.39 -6.57 2.49
C ASP A 178 6.74 -8.07 2.51
N GLN A 179 6.45 -8.76 1.42
CA GLN A 179 6.83 -10.16 1.26
C GLN A 179 8.33 -10.31 1.03
N SER A 180 8.99 -9.23 0.64
CA SER A 180 10.43 -9.16 0.39
C SER A 180 10.95 -10.18 -0.62
N PHE A 181 10.19 -10.37 -1.70
CA PHE A 181 10.58 -11.15 -2.87
C PHE A 181 10.95 -10.21 -4.02
N ASN A 182 11.80 -10.67 -4.93
CA ASN A 182 12.27 -9.87 -6.05
C ASN A 182 12.18 -10.68 -7.36
N PRO A 183 11.75 -10.10 -8.48
CA PRO A 183 11.58 -10.83 -9.74
C PRO A 183 12.90 -11.44 -10.29
N GLU A 184 14.05 -10.83 -10.00
CA GLU A 184 15.35 -11.34 -10.47
C GLU A 184 15.99 -12.35 -9.49
N GLY A 185 15.91 -12.05 -8.19
CA GLY A 185 16.55 -12.85 -7.14
C GLY A 185 15.61 -13.82 -6.43
N VAL A 186 14.32 -13.78 -6.72
CA VAL A 186 13.23 -14.50 -6.07
C VAL A 186 13.21 -14.24 -4.56
N TYR A 187 14.00 -14.97 -3.77
CA TYR A 187 14.05 -14.84 -2.31
C TYR A 187 15.16 -13.90 -1.82
N THR A 188 15.97 -13.36 -2.73
CA THR A 188 17.09 -12.44 -2.42
C THR A 188 17.02 -11.19 -3.28
N PHE A 189 17.62 -10.12 -2.80
CA PHE A 189 17.84 -8.94 -3.64
C PHE A 189 19.05 -9.15 -4.54
N PRO A 190 19.00 -8.81 -5.84
CA PRO A 190 20.11 -9.02 -6.76
C PRO A 190 21.33 -8.14 -6.46
N ASN A 191 21.11 -6.99 -5.81
CA ASN A 191 22.17 -6.06 -5.43
C ASN A 191 21.70 -5.07 -4.36
N ASP A 192 22.63 -4.33 -3.79
CA ASP A 192 22.40 -3.37 -2.72
C ASP A 192 21.47 -2.20 -3.11
N ALA A 193 21.56 -1.77 -4.35
CA ALA A 193 20.68 -0.67 -4.84
C ALA A 193 19.21 -1.09 -4.87
N THR A 194 18.92 -2.34 -5.21
CA THR A 194 17.57 -2.89 -5.20
C THR A 194 17.03 -3.04 -3.78
N THR A 195 17.88 -3.47 -2.83
CA THR A 195 17.52 -3.52 -1.41
C THR A 195 17.16 -2.13 -0.87
N ARG A 196 17.99 -1.14 -1.19
CA ARG A 196 17.77 0.25 -0.81
C ARG A 196 16.51 0.83 -1.43
N PHE A 197 16.23 0.48 -2.68
CA PHE A 197 15.07 1.00 -3.43
C PHE A 197 13.74 0.69 -2.75
N ASP A 198 13.51 -0.52 -2.25
CA ASP A 198 12.25 -0.90 -1.58
C ASP A 198 12.05 -0.07 -0.31
N VAL A 199 13.12 0.19 0.46
CA VAL A 199 13.08 1.06 1.64
C VAL A 199 12.75 2.51 1.25
N GLU A 200 13.41 3.04 0.20
CA GLU A 200 13.16 4.40 -0.29
C GLU A 200 11.72 4.56 -0.80
N LYS A 201 11.19 3.55 -1.50
CA LYS A 201 9.82 3.58 -2.03
C LYS A 201 8.77 3.52 -0.91
N ALA A 202 8.98 2.74 0.13
CA ALA A 202 8.11 2.74 1.29
C ALA A 202 8.02 4.16 1.91
N LEU A 203 9.16 4.82 2.11
CA LEU A 203 9.21 6.19 2.62
C LEU A 203 8.60 7.22 1.65
N GLU A 204 8.79 7.04 0.34
CA GLU A 204 8.19 7.88 -0.70
C GLU A 204 6.66 7.80 -0.67
N PHE A 205 6.10 6.61 -0.44
CA PHE A 205 4.66 6.40 -0.29
C PHE A 205 4.10 6.91 1.05
N GLY A 206 4.96 7.34 1.98
CA GLY A 206 4.57 7.90 3.25
C GLY A 206 4.49 6.90 4.39
N PHE A 207 4.88 5.65 4.19
CA PHE A 207 4.99 4.68 5.27
C PHE A 207 6.13 5.04 6.22
N ASN A 208 5.91 4.84 7.52
CA ASN A 208 6.95 4.98 8.53
C ASN A 208 7.45 3.62 9.05
N PHE A 209 6.82 2.53 8.63
CA PHE A 209 7.33 1.19 8.85
C PHE A 209 6.91 0.18 7.76
N LEU A 210 7.63 -0.94 7.70
CA LEU A 210 7.24 -2.14 6.96
C LEU A 210 7.13 -3.33 7.90
N ARG A 211 6.19 -4.22 7.61
CA ARG A 211 6.12 -5.55 8.18
C ARG A 211 6.73 -6.53 7.19
N ILE A 212 7.92 -7.04 7.52
CA ILE A 212 8.58 -8.08 6.73
C ILE A 212 7.91 -9.40 7.01
N HIS A 213 7.23 -9.91 6.00
CA HIS A 213 6.25 -10.96 6.18
C HIS A 213 6.83 -12.36 5.98
N ILE A 214 6.85 -13.11 7.10
CA ILE A 214 7.18 -14.55 7.21
C ILE A 214 8.55 -14.92 6.62
N LYS A 215 9.52 -14.01 6.71
CA LYS A 215 10.89 -14.16 6.22
C LYS A 215 11.87 -13.52 7.18
N VAL A 216 12.96 -14.17 7.52
CA VAL A 216 14.10 -13.53 8.21
C VAL A 216 14.92 -12.80 7.17
N GLU A 217 14.88 -11.48 7.18
CA GLU A 217 15.44 -10.66 6.12
C GLU A 217 16.98 -10.61 6.12
N GLU A 218 17.56 -10.14 5.03
CA GLU A 218 18.98 -9.89 4.93
C GLU A 218 19.41 -8.72 5.85
N PRO A 219 20.55 -8.82 6.55
CA PRO A 219 21.03 -7.71 7.39
C PRO A 219 21.22 -6.39 6.64
N ARG A 220 21.46 -6.45 5.32
CA ARG A 220 21.60 -5.27 4.47
C ARG A 220 20.30 -4.48 4.31
N PHE A 221 19.15 -5.14 4.38
CA PHE A 221 17.85 -4.47 4.39
C PHE A 221 17.66 -3.63 5.67
N TYR A 222 17.96 -4.21 6.84
CA TYR A 222 17.89 -3.46 8.10
C TYR A 222 18.90 -2.31 8.15
N TYR A 223 20.08 -2.48 7.55
CA TYR A 223 21.06 -1.41 7.42
C TYR A 223 20.48 -0.19 6.69
N TRP A 224 19.77 -0.39 5.56
CA TRP A 224 19.13 0.72 4.87
C TRP A 224 17.95 1.27 5.63
N ALA A 225 17.14 0.44 6.29
CA ALA A 225 16.07 0.88 7.17
C ALA A 225 16.58 1.73 8.33
N ASP A 226 17.67 1.32 8.98
CA ASP A 226 18.34 2.10 10.04
C ASP A 226 18.81 3.46 9.55
N ARG A 227 19.40 3.51 8.36
CA ARG A 227 19.97 4.74 7.79
C ARG A 227 18.92 5.71 7.24
N LEU A 228 17.85 5.21 6.70
CA LEU A 228 16.82 6.01 6.05
C LEU A 228 15.63 6.34 6.99
N GLY A 229 15.57 5.70 8.15
CA GLY A 229 14.54 5.97 9.14
C GLY A 229 13.24 5.22 8.90
N LEU A 230 13.30 3.97 8.46
CA LEU A 230 12.13 3.12 8.32
C LEU A 230 12.07 2.12 9.49
N LEU A 231 10.97 2.11 10.26
CA LEU A 231 10.76 1.09 11.28
C LEU A 231 10.45 -0.26 10.64
N ILE A 232 10.81 -1.35 11.33
CA ILE A 232 10.56 -2.72 10.87
C ILE A 232 9.82 -3.51 11.95
N GLN A 233 8.73 -4.13 11.57
CA GLN A 233 8.11 -5.24 12.27
C GLN A 233 8.53 -6.53 11.58
N GLN A 234 9.22 -7.42 12.30
CA GLN A 234 9.84 -8.61 11.73
C GLN A 234 9.06 -9.86 12.07
N ASP A 235 8.49 -10.52 11.06
CA ASP A 235 7.83 -11.82 11.22
C ASP A 235 8.83 -12.96 11.13
N MET A 236 8.60 -14.00 11.93
CA MET A 236 9.35 -15.24 11.84
C MET A 236 8.68 -16.21 10.85
N PRO A 237 9.47 -16.93 10.02
CA PRO A 237 8.91 -17.91 9.10
C PRO A 237 8.31 -19.10 9.87
N ASN A 238 7.10 -19.49 9.49
CA ASN A 238 6.41 -20.64 10.06
C ASN A 238 6.94 -21.97 9.48
N PHE A 239 6.65 -23.05 10.16
CA PHE A 239 6.75 -24.44 9.67
C PHE A 239 5.37 -24.91 9.15
N ASN A 240 5.36 -26.03 8.41
CA ASN A 240 4.14 -26.60 7.80
C ASN A 240 3.71 -27.94 8.41
N ARG A 241 4.38 -28.41 9.47
CA ARG A 241 4.03 -29.57 10.27
C ARG A 241 4.27 -29.26 11.74
N TYR A 242 3.26 -29.46 12.56
CA TYR A 242 3.36 -29.25 14.01
C TYR A 242 3.80 -30.54 14.72
N ASP A 243 5.09 -30.62 15.08
CA ASP A 243 5.68 -31.72 15.83
C ASP A 243 6.82 -31.21 16.74
N ASP A 244 7.39 -32.08 17.56
CA ASP A 244 8.49 -31.72 18.47
C ASP A 244 9.75 -31.24 17.73
N ARG A 245 10.00 -31.78 16.53
CA ARG A 245 11.09 -31.34 15.67
C ARG A 245 10.89 -29.94 15.15
N ALA A 246 9.66 -29.61 14.73
CA ALA A 246 9.33 -28.26 14.28
C ALA A 246 9.49 -27.25 15.41
N ARG A 247 9.03 -27.57 16.62
CA ARG A 247 9.23 -26.72 17.80
C ARG A 247 10.70 -26.46 18.08
N GLN A 248 11.54 -27.48 18.04
CA GLN A 248 12.99 -27.36 18.27
C GLN A 248 13.67 -26.51 17.19
N LEU A 249 13.37 -26.75 15.92
CA LEU A 249 13.93 -26.01 14.80
C LEU A 249 13.49 -24.55 14.81
N TYR A 250 12.22 -24.31 15.10
CA TYR A 250 11.67 -22.96 15.20
C TYR A 250 12.31 -22.16 16.36
N THR A 251 12.39 -22.74 17.56
CA THR A 251 13.04 -22.08 18.70
C THR A 251 14.48 -21.71 18.39
N LYS A 252 15.24 -22.65 17.79
CA LYS A 252 16.63 -22.41 17.38
C LYS A 252 16.74 -21.29 16.33
N MET A 253 15.84 -21.25 15.36
CA MET A 253 15.79 -20.22 14.33
C MET A 253 15.44 -18.86 14.94
N LEU A 254 14.43 -18.80 15.82
CA LEU A 254 14.01 -17.57 16.52
C LEU A 254 15.19 -16.98 17.30
N ASP A 255 15.86 -17.78 18.15
CA ASP A 255 16.99 -17.35 18.95
C ASP A 255 18.12 -16.80 18.08
N ALA A 256 18.49 -17.53 17.02
CA ALA A 256 19.56 -17.14 16.11
C ALA A 256 19.24 -15.85 15.32
N SER A 257 17.98 -15.71 14.87
CA SER A 257 17.54 -14.54 14.12
C SER A 257 17.50 -13.29 15.00
N MET A 258 16.93 -13.41 16.19
CA MET A 258 16.90 -12.29 17.14
C MET A 258 18.32 -11.89 17.57
N GLN A 259 19.19 -12.84 17.88
CA GLN A 259 20.59 -12.54 18.27
C GLN A 259 21.34 -11.82 17.15
N ARG A 260 21.13 -12.21 15.89
CA ARG A 260 21.76 -11.56 14.73
C ARG A 260 21.31 -10.12 14.56
N ASP A 261 19.99 -9.86 14.71
CA ASP A 261 19.37 -8.63 14.21
C ASP A 261 18.99 -7.63 15.33
N MET A 262 19.05 -8.01 16.62
CA MET A 262 18.62 -7.17 17.74
C MET A 262 19.40 -5.86 17.92
N ASN A 263 20.53 -5.68 17.23
CA ASN A 263 21.29 -4.43 17.28
C ASN A 263 20.71 -3.34 16.36
N HIS A 264 19.83 -3.70 15.40
CA HIS A 264 19.24 -2.76 14.45
C HIS A 264 18.18 -1.87 15.12
N PRO A 265 18.38 -0.54 15.21
CA PRO A 265 17.41 0.34 15.85
C PRO A 265 16.07 0.42 15.10
N CYS A 266 16.02 0.12 13.81
CA CYS A 266 14.78 0.11 13.02
C CYS A 266 13.79 -0.95 13.46
N ILE A 267 14.23 -2.11 13.96
CA ILE A 267 13.33 -3.17 14.39
C ILE A 267 12.63 -2.74 15.68
N PHE A 268 11.29 -2.57 15.63
CA PHE A 268 10.51 -2.18 16.79
C PHE A 268 9.70 -3.33 17.38
N SER A 269 9.39 -4.34 16.58
CA SER A 269 8.58 -5.50 17.01
C SER A 269 9.03 -6.79 16.33
N TRP A 270 8.94 -7.89 17.07
CA TRP A 270 9.08 -9.26 16.59
C TRP A 270 7.71 -9.92 16.59
N VAL A 271 7.33 -10.56 15.47
CA VAL A 271 6.08 -11.33 15.35
C VAL A 271 6.43 -12.81 15.27
N LEU A 272 5.97 -13.58 16.24
CA LEU A 272 6.35 -14.98 16.35
C LEU A 272 5.60 -15.84 15.32
N PHE A 273 4.31 -15.65 15.14
CA PHE A 273 3.49 -16.38 14.18
C PHE A 273 2.57 -15.45 13.40
N ASN A 274 2.17 -15.90 12.22
CA ASN A 274 1.16 -15.24 11.40
C ASN A 274 -0.03 -16.18 11.18
N GLU A 275 -1.25 -15.67 11.41
CA GLU A 275 -2.51 -16.35 11.08
C GLU A 275 -2.60 -17.80 11.55
N THR A 276 -1.87 -18.12 12.61
CA THR A 276 -1.81 -19.48 13.17
C THR A 276 -1.19 -20.53 12.22
N TRP A 277 -0.47 -20.05 11.18
CA TRP A 277 0.16 -20.95 10.23
C TRP A 277 1.18 -21.87 10.90
N GLY A 278 1.03 -23.17 10.65
CA GLY A 278 1.83 -24.22 11.26
C GLY A 278 1.36 -24.65 12.66
N LEU A 279 0.53 -23.87 13.33
CA LEU A 279 0.03 -24.16 14.69
C LEU A 279 -1.25 -25.01 14.66
N GLU A 280 -1.20 -26.22 14.14
CA GLU A 280 -2.38 -27.10 13.96
C GLU A 280 -3.14 -27.40 15.27
N LYS A 281 -2.47 -27.25 16.43
CA LYS A 281 -3.04 -27.52 17.76
C LYS A 281 -3.11 -26.26 18.62
N HIS A 282 -3.31 -25.12 18.00
CA HIS A 282 -3.31 -23.82 18.69
C HIS A 282 -4.36 -23.70 19.81
N ASP A 283 -5.46 -24.43 19.72
CA ASP A 283 -6.51 -24.53 20.72
C ASP A 283 -6.13 -25.35 21.96
N THR A 284 -5.02 -26.11 21.92
CA THR A 284 -4.57 -26.92 23.05
C THR A 284 -3.73 -26.12 24.03
N ARG A 285 -3.84 -26.46 25.31
CA ARG A 285 -3.06 -25.85 26.39
C ARG A 285 -1.54 -26.02 26.15
N ASP A 286 -1.11 -27.19 25.70
CA ASP A 286 0.31 -27.47 25.44
C ASP A 286 0.89 -26.53 24.38
N SER A 287 0.15 -26.26 23.29
CA SER A 287 0.56 -25.30 22.27
C SER A 287 0.61 -23.87 22.81
N GLN A 288 -0.40 -23.46 23.56
CA GLN A 288 -0.46 -22.13 24.17
C GLN A 288 0.64 -21.91 25.22
N ASP A 289 0.95 -22.90 26.03
CA ASP A 289 2.04 -22.82 27.01
C ASP A 289 3.41 -22.73 26.31
N TRP A 290 3.58 -23.41 25.17
CA TRP A 290 4.78 -23.27 24.35
C TRP A 290 4.91 -21.86 23.73
N ILE A 291 3.82 -21.31 23.18
CA ILE A 291 3.80 -19.93 22.64
C ILE A 291 4.15 -18.93 23.76
N LYS A 292 3.57 -19.08 24.95
CA LYS A 292 3.95 -18.25 26.11
C LYS A 292 5.44 -18.37 26.46
N SER A 293 6.00 -19.57 26.37
CA SER A 293 7.43 -19.76 26.63
C SER A 293 8.30 -19.05 25.60
N LEU A 294 7.91 -19.09 24.32
CA LEU A 294 8.60 -18.33 23.24
C LEU A 294 8.51 -16.81 23.46
N TYR A 295 7.31 -16.32 23.79
CA TYR A 295 7.11 -14.90 24.09
C TYR A 295 8.03 -14.44 25.25
N HIS A 296 8.05 -15.18 26.35
CA HIS A 296 8.90 -14.82 27.49
C HIS A 296 10.39 -14.92 27.18
N SER A 297 10.82 -15.94 26.44
CA SER A 297 12.21 -16.08 26.00
C SER A 297 12.62 -14.92 25.08
N ALA A 298 11.76 -14.53 24.14
CA ALA A 298 11.99 -13.38 23.26
C ALA A 298 12.08 -12.06 24.03
N LYS A 299 11.22 -11.86 25.04
CA LYS A 299 11.25 -10.68 25.93
C LYS A 299 12.50 -10.63 26.81
N GLU A 300 12.99 -11.77 27.26
CA GLU A 300 14.24 -11.86 28.04
C GLU A 300 15.44 -11.54 27.16
N MET A 301 15.45 -12.09 25.94
CA MET A 301 16.52 -11.83 24.97
C MET A 301 16.54 -10.37 24.53
N ASP A 302 15.39 -9.78 24.21
CA ASP A 302 15.26 -8.40 23.77
C ASP A 302 14.13 -7.65 24.47
N PRO A 303 14.39 -7.11 25.68
CA PRO A 303 13.40 -6.36 26.44
C PRO A 303 13.09 -4.98 25.85
N THR A 304 13.82 -4.55 24.82
CA THR A 304 13.71 -3.21 24.23
C THR A 304 12.74 -3.13 23.07
N ARG A 305 12.12 -4.26 22.70
CA ARG A 305 11.16 -4.37 21.59
C ARG A 305 9.84 -4.98 22.03
N LEU A 306 8.82 -4.77 21.20
CA LEU A 306 7.52 -5.39 21.39
C LEU A 306 7.52 -6.80 20.78
N ILE A 307 6.80 -7.71 21.43
CA ILE A 307 6.63 -9.08 20.95
C ILE A 307 5.15 -9.30 20.64
N GLU A 308 4.85 -9.70 19.43
CA GLU A 308 3.53 -10.16 19.01
C GLU A 308 3.56 -11.68 18.86
N ASP A 309 2.72 -12.38 19.60
CA ASP A 309 2.71 -13.84 19.64
C ASP A 309 2.20 -14.46 18.34
N ASN A 310 1.17 -13.86 17.77
CA ASN A 310 0.52 -14.30 16.55
C ASN A 310 -0.20 -13.09 15.94
N SER A 311 -0.03 -12.82 14.66
CA SER A 311 -0.79 -11.78 13.95
C SER A 311 -2.06 -12.41 13.38
N PRO A 312 -3.23 -12.29 14.06
CA PRO A 312 -4.31 -13.22 13.85
C PRO A 312 -5.36 -12.75 12.84
N CYS A 313 -5.81 -13.66 11.99
CA CYS A 313 -7.07 -13.53 11.27
C CYS A 313 -8.26 -14.17 11.98
N ARG A 314 -8.02 -14.98 13.04
CA ARG A 314 -9.06 -15.74 13.78
C ARG A 314 -9.32 -15.25 15.17
N TYR A 315 -8.76 -14.09 15.58
CA TYR A 315 -8.91 -13.52 16.92
C TYR A 315 -8.40 -14.46 18.01
N ASP A 316 -7.18 -14.94 17.88
CA ASP A 316 -6.65 -16.06 18.67
C ASP A 316 -5.29 -15.81 19.33
N HIS A 317 -5.05 -14.60 19.81
CA HIS A 317 -3.90 -14.30 20.68
C HIS A 317 -3.88 -15.17 21.95
N VAL A 318 -2.67 -15.47 22.41
CA VAL A 318 -2.42 -16.15 23.68
C VAL A 318 -1.81 -15.17 24.70
N ILE A 319 -0.80 -14.41 24.29
CA ILE A 319 -0.09 -13.38 25.05
C ILE A 319 0.64 -12.46 24.09
N THR A 320 0.40 -11.16 24.13
CA THR A 320 1.00 -10.25 23.17
C THR A 320 1.27 -8.87 23.75
N ASP A 321 2.24 -8.13 23.17
CA ASP A 321 2.43 -6.70 23.44
C ASP A 321 1.57 -5.81 22.56
N ILE A 322 1.06 -6.32 21.44
CA ILE A 322 0.24 -5.60 20.46
C ILE A 322 -1.01 -6.43 20.18
N ASN A 323 -2.19 -5.88 20.42
CA ASN A 323 -3.44 -6.52 20.05
C ASN A 323 -3.77 -6.19 18.62
N SER A 324 -3.62 -7.16 17.72
CA SER A 324 -3.76 -6.96 16.29
C SER A 324 -4.87 -7.82 15.67
N TRP A 325 -5.29 -7.47 14.46
CA TRP A 325 -6.25 -8.28 13.70
C TRP A 325 -6.12 -8.04 12.20
N HIS A 326 -6.60 -9.00 11.37
CA HIS A 326 -6.67 -8.90 9.91
C HIS A 326 -8.11 -8.80 9.41
N PHE A 327 -8.31 -8.11 8.27
CA PHE A 327 -9.56 -8.21 7.53
C PHE A 327 -9.37 -7.87 6.03
N TYR A 328 -10.17 -8.55 5.19
CA TYR A 328 -10.25 -8.31 3.75
C TYR A 328 -11.72 -8.20 3.36
N ILE A 329 -12.25 -6.99 3.36
CA ILE A 329 -13.66 -6.71 3.10
C ILE A 329 -13.78 -5.60 2.07
N TYR A 330 -14.40 -5.91 0.91
CA TYR A 330 -14.57 -4.97 -0.20
C TYR A 330 -15.90 -4.21 -0.20
N ASP A 331 -16.82 -4.54 0.68
CA ASP A 331 -18.10 -3.83 0.85
C ASP A 331 -17.92 -2.69 1.87
N PHE A 332 -18.22 -1.46 1.50
CA PHE A 332 -17.99 -0.28 2.33
C PHE A 332 -18.68 -0.34 3.68
N ASP A 333 -19.98 -0.65 3.70
CA ASP A 333 -20.77 -0.68 4.93
C ASP A 333 -20.34 -1.83 5.84
N LYS A 334 -20.04 -2.99 5.26
CA LYS A 334 -19.56 -4.15 6.01
C LYS A 334 -18.17 -3.90 6.58
N ALA A 335 -17.27 -3.28 5.82
CA ALA A 335 -15.93 -2.95 6.28
C ALA A 335 -15.98 -1.95 7.45
N LYS A 336 -16.73 -0.86 7.30
CA LYS A 336 -16.96 0.13 8.35
C LYS A 336 -17.50 -0.51 9.61
N LYS A 337 -18.61 -1.27 9.48
CA LYS A 337 -19.21 -1.96 10.61
C LYS A 337 -18.26 -2.97 11.27
N HIS A 338 -17.45 -3.68 10.48
CA HIS A 338 -16.46 -4.61 11.01
C HIS A 338 -15.43 -3.89 11.88
N ILE A 339 -14.87 -2.77 11.41
CA ILE A 339 -13.89 -1.98 12.17
C ILE A 339 -14.53 -1.46 13.47
N GLU A 340 -15.74 -0.91 13.40
CA GLU A 340 -16.50 -0.44 14.58
C GLU A 340 -16.73 -1.57 15.59
N ASP A 341 -17.14 -2.75 15.11
CA ASP A 341 -17.42 -3.92 15.96
C ASP A 341 -16.13 -4.42 16.65
N VAL A 342 -15.01 -4.47 15.95
CA VAL A 342 -13.70 -4.87 16.51
C VAL A 342 -13.24 -3.86 17.56
N VAL A 343 -13.29 -2.57 17.28
CA VAL A 343 -12.94 -1.51 18.23
C VAL A 343 -13.80 -1.57 19.48
N ALA A 344 -15.10 -1.78 19.34
CA ALA A 344 -16.04 -1.85 20.46
C ALA A 344 -15.81 -3.08 21.35
N LYS A 345 -15.38 -4.21 20.78
CA LYS A 345 -15.13 -5.47 21.52
C LYS A 345 -13.72 -5.54 22.11
N THR A 346 -12.81 -4.65 21.72
CA THR A 346 -11.43 -4.62 22.17
C THR A 346 -11.28 -3.67 23.35
N PHE A 347 -11.16 -4.19 24.57
CA PHE A 347 -11.00 -3.43 25.83
C PHE A 347 -10.35 -4.31 26.91
N ALA A 348 -9.78 -3.71 27.94
CA ALA A 348 -9.16 -4.42 29.05
C ALA A 348 -10.12 -5.41 29.73
N GLY A 349 -9.76 -6.67 29.76
CA GLY A 349 -10.57 -7.78 30.26
C GLY A 349 -11.41 -8.50 29.19
N SER A 350 -11.43 -8.03 27.95
CA SER A 350 -12.08 -8.70 26.82
C SER A 350 -11.34 -9.99 26.43
N ASP A 351 -12.10 -11.00 26.05
CA ASP A 351 -11.59 -12.25 25.47
C ASP A 351 -11.81 -12.30 23.93
N PHE A 352 -12.32 -11.23 23.34
CA PHE A 352 -12.72 -11.20 21.94
C PHE A 352 -11.60 -11.61 20.96
N ASN A 353 -10.37 -11.15 21.20
CA ASN A 353 -9.22 -11.46 20.34
C ASN A 353 -8.23 -12.42 21.02
N TYR A 354 -8.70 -13.23 22.00
CA TYR A 354 -7.88 -14.13 22.79
C TYR A 354 -8.52 -15.51 22.94
N ILE A 355 -7.70 -16.54 23.07
CA ILE A 355 -8.15 -17.92 23.26
C ILE A 355 -7.61 -18.51 24.56
N GLY A 356 -8.09 -19.71 24.92
CA GLY A 356 -7.62 -20.47 26.08
C GLY A 356 -7.91 -19.84 27.43
N GLY A 357 -8.89 -18.93 27.51
CA GLY A 357 -9.22 -18.19 28.72
C GLY A 357 -8.30 -17.00 29.01
N ASN A 358 -7.39 -16.70 28.09
CA ASN A 358 -6.58 -15.47 28.15
C ASN A 358 -7.45 -14.26 27.81
N LYS A 359 -7.03 -13.08 28.25
CA LYS A 359 -7.79 -11.84 28.07
C LYS A 359 -6.84 -10.70 27.78
N GLN A 360 -7.34 -9.74 27.05
CA GLN A 360 -6.65 -8.48 26.81
C GLN A 360 -6.38 -7.73 28.13
N GLY A 361 -5.19 -7.15 28.25
CA GLY A 361 -4.88 -6.08 29.19
C GLY A 361 -5.15 -4.69 28.57
N THR A 362 -4.14 -3.86 28.56
CA THR A 362 -4.19 -2.50 27.97
C THR A 362 -3.40 -2.38 26.66
N GLU A 363 -3.02 -3.49 26.06
CA GLU A 363 -2.18 -3.56 24.87
C GLU A 363 -2.71 -2.62 23.77
N PRO A 364 -1.82 -1.87 23.10
CA PRO A 364 -2.17 -1.02 21.98
C PRO A 364 -2.82 -1.84 20.85
N MET A 365 -3.86 -1.27 20.27
CA MET A 365 -4.63 -1.90 19.21
C MET A 365 -4.10 -1.47 17.84
N MET A 366 -3.74 -2.42 16.98
CA MET A 366 -3.23 -2.16 15.63
C MET A 366 -3.88 -3.11 14.62
N ASN A 367 -4.33 -2.59 13.48
CA ASN A 367 -4.67 -3.48 12.38
C ASN A 367 -3.38 -3.95 11.69
N SER A 368 -3.15 -5.25 11.64
CA SER A 368 -1.90 -5.84 11.15
C SER A 368 -1.96 -6.38 9.71
N GLU A 369 -3.15 -6.44 9.12
CA GLU A 369 -3.35 -6.59 7.68
C GLU A 369 -4.74 -6.10 7.29
N TYR A 370 -4.84 -5.29 6.24
CA TYR A 370 -6.12 -4.96 5.64
C TYR A 370 -6.01 -4.73 4.14
N GLY A 371 -7.14 -4.98 3.48
CA GLY A 371 -7.38 -4.68 2.09
C GLY A 371 -8.84 -4.89 1.73
N GLY A 372 -9.26 -4.40 0.57
CA GLY A 372 -10.59 -4.72 0.03
C GLY A 372 -10.62 -6.05 -0.70
N ILE A 373 -9.46 -6.53 -1.11
CA ILE A 373 -9.27 -7.80 -1.79
C ILE A 373 -8.18 -8.60 -1.10
N SER A 374 -8.29 -9.91 -1.13
CA SER A 374 -7.27 -10.82 -0.62
C SER A 374 -6.34 -11.31 -1.73
N ALA A 375 -5.25 -11.96 -1.35
CA ALA A 375 -4.23 -12.51 -2.22
C ALA A 375 -4.76 -13.22 -3.47
N GLY A 376 -5.74 -14.08 -3.38
CA GLY A 376 -6.26 -14.88 -4.50
C GLY A 376 -7.25 -14.18 -5.43
N SER A 377 -7.44 -12.87 -5.29
CA SER A 377 -8.49 -12.14 -6.03
C SER A 377 -8.08 -11.70 -7.44
N GLY A 378 -6.80 -11.83 -7.80
CA GLY A 378 -6.26 -11.36 -9.07
C GLY A 378 -6.24 -9.84 -9.19
N ASP A 379 -6.12 -9.37 -10.43
CA ASP A 379 -6.09 -7.94 -10.73
C ASP A 379 -7.47 -7.32 -10.55
N ARG A 380 -7.58 -6.42 -9.60
CA ARG A 380 -8.79 -5.67 -9.32
C ARG A 380 -8.43 -4.26 -8.85
N ASP A 381 -9.39 -3.36 -8.94
CA ASP A 381 -9.19 -2.02 -8.40
C ASP A 381 -9.10 -2.03 -6.87
N ILE A 382 -7.97 -1.60 -6.35
CA ILE A 382 -7.69 -1.47 -4.92
C ILE A 382 -7.65 0.00 -4.45
N SER A 383 -7.78 0.98 -5.34
CA SER A 383 -7.63 2.41 -4.99
C SER A 383 -8.61 2.86 -3.91
N TRP A 384 -9.86 2.43 -4.01
CA TRP A 384 -10.87 2.73 -3.01
C TRP A 384 -10.59 2.04 -1.67
N CYS A 385 -10.03 0.83 -1.70
CA CYS A 385 -9.68 0.10 -0.48
C CYS A 385 -8.61 0.86 0.30
N LEU A 386 -7.54 1.24 -0.39
CA LEU A 386 -6.48 2.01 0.21
C LEU A 386 -7.01 3.29 0.84
N HIS A 387 -7.79 4.06 0.10
CA HIS A 387 -8.27 5.36 0.55
C HIS A 387 -9.38 5.26 1.62
N TYR A 388 -10.45 4.51 1.34
CA TYR A 388 -11.62 4.45 2.21
C TYR A 388 -11.36 3.64 3.49
N LEU A 389 -10.74 2.47 3.37
CA LEU A 389 -10.47 1.64 4.54
C LEU A 389 -9.46 2.30 5.48
N THR A 390 -8.45 2.99 4.92
CA THR A 390 -7.54 3.83 5.73
C THR A 390 -8.32 4.92 6.45
N THR A 391 -9.26 5.59 5.78
CA THR A 391 -10.11 6.61 6.41
C THR A 391 -10.89 6.03 7.59
N GLU A 392 -11.52 4.86 7.42
CA GLU A 392 -12.29 4.26 8.49
C GLU A 392 -11.41 3.78 9.66
N LEU A 393 -10.21 3.23 9.41
CA LEU A 393 -9.26 2.89 10.47
C LEU A 393 -8.80 4.16 11.24
N ARG A 394 -8.45 5.23 10.54
CA ARG A 394 -7.99 6.51 11.12
C ARG A 394 -9.05 7.24 11.93
N ARG A 395 -10.33 6.93 11.72
CA ARG A 395 -11.46 7.48 12.50
C ARG A 395 -11.41 7.08 13.98
N HIS A 396 -10.83 5.95 14.29
CA HIS A 396 -10.81 5.38 15.64
C HIS A 396 -9.50 5.70 16.35
N GLU A 397 -9.52 6.67 17.25
CA GLU A 397 -8.36 7.11 18.04
C GLU A 397 -7.64 5.95 18.75
N LYS A 398 -8.37 4.91 19.14
CA LYS A 398 -7.84 3.73 19.83
C LYS A 398 -6.89 2.89 18.96
N ILE A 399 -7.03 2.96 17.64
CA ILE A 399 -6.16 2.27 16.70
C ILE A 399 -4.84 3.05 16.59
N CYS A 400 -3.74 2.46 17.03
CA CYS A 400 -2.42 3.11 17.02
C CYS A 400 -1.66 2.93 15.70
N GLY A 401 -2.19 2.17 14.76
CA GLY A 401 -1.55 1.94 13.46
C GLY A 401 -2.28 0.92 12.60
N TYR A 402 -1.82 0.82 11.36
CA TYR A 402 -2.33 -0.11 10.37
C TYR A 402 -1.24 -0.60 9.42
N ILE A 403 -1.49 -1.74 8.78
CA ILE A 403 -0.63 -2.34 7.75
C ILE A 403 -1.49 -2.62 6.52
N TYR A 404 -1.27 -1.84 5.46
CA TYR A 404 -1.88 -2.11 4.16
C TYR A 404 -1.23 -3.33 3.51
N THR A 405 -2.04 -4.22 2.96
CA THR A 405 -1.56 -5.39 2.22
C THR A 405 -1.78 -5.15 0.72
N GLU A 406 -0.71 -4.79 -0.07
CA GLU A 406 0.71 -4.83 0.34
C GLU A 406 1.56 -3.77 -0.38
N LEU A 407 2.88 -3.72 -0.13
CA LEU A 407 3.77 -2.73 -0.74
C LEU A 407 3.93 -2.97 -2.25
N GLN A 408 4.23 -4.18 -2.66
CA GLN A 408 4.36 -4.57 -4.06
C GLN A 408 3.67 -5.91 -4.33
N ASP A 409 3.23 -6.10 -5.55
CA ASP A 409 2.76 -7.39 -6.05
C ASP A 409 3.85 -8.45 -5.91
N ILE A 410 3.41 -9.67 -5.74
CA ILE A 410 4.29 -10.83 -5.79
C ILE A 410 3.60 -11.99 -6.49
N GLU A 411 4.20 -12.47 -7.56
CA GLU A 411 3.74 -13.62 -8.33
C GLU A 411 2.23 -13.57 -8.66
N TRP A 412 1.39 -14.20 -7.87
CA TRP A 412 -0.06 -14.25 -8.07
C TRP A 412 -0.87 -13.36 -7.11
N GLU A 413 -0.23 -12.65 -6.18
CA GLU A 413 -0.86 -11.62 -5.35
C GLU A 413 -0.71 -10.25 -6.01
N HIS A 414 -1.83 -9.57 -6.30
CA HIS A 414 -1.86 -8.34 -7.10
C HIS A 414 -2.58 -7.20 -6.38
N ASN A 415 -2.36 -7.08 -5.10
CA ASN A 415 -2.91 -6.02 -4.26
C ASN A 415 -1.85 -5.01 -3.78
N GLY A 416 -0.64 -5.08 -4.35
CA GLY A 416 0.45 -4.15 -4.07
C GLY A 416 0.22 -2.73 -4.60
N MET A 417 0.91 -1.76 -4.03
CA MET A 417 0.98 -0.38 -4.56
C MET A 417 1.94 -0.25 -5.73
N MET A 418 2.76 -1.26 -5.95
CA MET A 418 3.64 -1.42 -7.11
C MET A 418 3.40 -2.78 -7.74
N ASP A 419 3.65 -2.88 -9.04
CA ASP A 419 3.78 -4.16 -9.72
C ASP A 419 4.98 -4.95 -9.17
N TYR A 420 5.08 -6.24 -9.47
CA TYR A 420 6.18 -7.09 -9.00
C TYR A 420 7.56 -6.61 -9.48
N ASP A 421 7.64 -5.94 -10.64
CA ASP A 421 8.86 -5.31 -11.17
C ASP A 421 9.18 -3.94 -10.54
N ARG A 422 8.44 -3.54 -9.49
CA ARG A 422 8.55 -2.27 -8.77
C ARG A 422 8.07 -1.03 -9.54
N THR A 423 7.35 -1.21 -10.63
CA THR A 423 6.67 -0.08 -11.28
C THR A 423 5.50 0.39 -10.38
N PRO A 424 5.48 1.65 -9.93
CA PRO A 424 4.37 2.15 -9.14
C PRO A 424 3.06 2.11 -9.93
N LYS A 425 1.98 1.68 -9.28
CA LYS A 425 0.66 1.68 -9.88
C LYS A 425 0.07 3.08 -9.88
N ASP A 426 -0.65 3.41 -10.94
CA ASP A 426 -1.39 4.67 -11.04
C ASP A 426 -2.76 4.50 -10.38
N PHE A 427 -2.98 5.17 -9.26
CA PHE A 427 -4.27 5.19 -8.59
C PHE A 427 -5.23 6.27 -9.12
N GLY A 428 -4.82 7.02 -10.14
CA GLY A 428 -5.65 8.01 -10.83
C GLY A 428 -6.10 9.18 -9.94
N TYR A 429 -5.34 9.52 -8.93
CA TYR A 429 -5.67 10.61 -8.02
C TYR A 429 -5.48 11.99 -8.63
N GLU A 430 -4.58 12.13 -9.61
CA GLU A 430 -4.11 13.42 -10.10
C GLU A 430 -5.12 14.14 -11.02
N GLU A 431 -5.85 13.41 -11.83
CA GLU A 431 -6.66 13.99 -12.91
C GLU A 431 -7.92 14.73 -12.45
N LEU A 432 -8.52 14.31 -11.34
CA LEU A 432 -9.86 14.73 -10.93
C LEU A 432 -9.90 15.56 -9.65
N ILE A 433 -8.80 15.58 -8.88
CA ILE A 433 -8.77 16.24 -7.58
C ILE A 433 -8.46 17.73 -7.75
N PRO A 434 -9.33 18.65 -7.30
CA PRO A 434 -9.12 20.07 -7.46
C PRO A 434 -8.07 20.59 -6.49
N VAL A 435 -6.82 20.60 -6.89
CA VAL A 435 -5.70 21.13 -6.11
C VAL A 435 -5.62 22.66 -6.26
N PRO A 436 -5.38 23.43 -5.19
CA PRO A 436 -5.12 24.87 -5.29
C PRO A 436 -3.90 25.16 -6.15
N GLU A 437 -3.91 26.31 -6.85
CA GLU A 437 -2.77 26.76 -7.62
C GLU A 437 -1.50 26.88 -6.75
N GLY A 438 -0.39 26.37 -7.21
CA GLY A 438 0.89 26.35 -6.51
C GLY A 438 1.06 25.21 -5.49
N GLN A 439 0.06 24.36 -5.31
CA GLN A 439 0.21 23.14 -4.52
C GLN A 439 0.54 21.93 -5.42
N PRO A 440 1.32 20.96 -4.90
CA PRO A 440 1.61 19.74 -5.65
C PRO A 440 0.34 18.92 -5.86
N PRO A 441 0.29 18.06 -6.89
CA PRO A 441 -0.76 17.06 -7.05
C PRO A 441 -0.95 16.23 -5.79
N PHE A 442 -2.11 15.57 -5.69
CA PHE A 442 -2.37 14.64 -4.60
C PHE A 442 -1.48 13.41 -4.74
N SER A 443 -0.98 12.89 -3.62
CA SER A 443 -0.07 11.73 -3.60
C SER A 443 -0.44 10.75 -2.49
N TYR A 444 0.19 9.58 -2.50
CA TYR A 444 0.05 8.61 -1.41
C TYR A 444 0.40 9.18 -0.04
N ARG A 445 1.34 10.14 0.02
CA ARG A 445 1.70 10.83 1.27
C ARG A 445 0.58 11.64 1.89
N ASP A 446 -0.42 12.01 1.12
CA ASP A 446 -1.61 12.68 1.65
C ASP A 446 -2.52 11.70 2.40
N ILE A 447 -2.51 10.41 2.01
CA ILE A 447 -3.20 9.33 2.71
C ILE A 447 -2.34 8.79 3.86
N HIS A 448 -1.06 8.54 3.59
CA HIS A 448 -0.11 7.99 4.57
C HIS A 448 0.61 9.13 5.31
N ASN A 449 -0.15 9.90 6.09
CA ASN A 449 0.35 11.03 6.87
C ASN A 449 0.00 10.85 8.35
N GLU A 450 0.91 11.21 9.24
CA GLU A 450 0.66 11.18 10.69
C GLU A 450 -0.51 12.10 11.09
N ASP A 451 -0.68 13.23 10.40
CA ASP A 451 -1.85 14.10 10.52
C ASP A 451 -2.78 13.80 9.33
N PHE A 452 -3.88 13.11 9.59
CA PHE A 452 -4.81 12.63 8.56
C PHE A 452 -6.15 13.34 8.67
N LEU A 453 -6.61 13.96 7.58
CA LEU A 453 -7.90 14.61 7.49
C LEU A 453 -8.96 13.63 6.97
N GLY A 454 -10.04 13.43 7.72
CA GLY A 454 -11.16 12.59 7.32
C GLY A 454 -12.33 13.39 6.76
N ILE A 455 -13.01 12.82 5.78
CA ILE A 455 -14.21 13.36 5.14
C ILE A 455 -15.31 12.30 5.23
N ASP A 456 -16.46 12.65 5.81
CA ASP A 456 -17.58 11.72 6.00
C ASP A 456 -18.43 11.59 4.73
N LEU A 457 -17.83 10.99 3.72
CA LEU A 457 -18.50 10.59 2.49
C LEU A 457 -18.08 9.16 2.14
N VAL A 458 -19.05 8.32 1.89
CA VAL A 458 -18.79 7.00 1.29
C VAL A 458 -18.40 7.23 -0.17
N PRO A 459 -17.38 6.54 -0.68
CA PRO A 459 -16.95 6.70 -2.06
C PRO A 459 -18.12 6.52 -3.02
N LEU A 460 -18.28 7.49 -3.92
CA LEU A 460 -19.32 7.50 -4.95
C LEU A 460 -20.75 7.48 -4.39
N GLU A 461 -20.96 8.04 -3.22
CA GLU A 461 -22.31 8.21 -2.68
C GLU A 461 -23.19 9.05 -3.62
N ALA A 462 -24.41 8.58 -3.84
CA ALA A 462 -25.37 9.29 -4.68
C ALA A 462 -25.98 10.48 -3.94
N ARG A 463 -25.96 11.66 -4.56
CA ARG A 463 -26.61 12.88 -4.09
C ARG A 463 -27.68 13.33 -5.06
N LYS A 464 -28.68 14.04 -4.57
CA LYS A 464 -29.70 14.59 -5.42
C LYS A 464 -29.23 15.89 -6.09
N PRO A 465 -29.38 16.03 -7.40
CA PRO A 465 -29.13 17.29 -8.08
C PRO A 465 -30.01 18.41 -7.53
N GLY A 466 -29.50 19.63 -7.50
CA GLY A 466 -30.24 20.80 -7.04
C GLY A 466 -30.47 20.91 -5.53
N GLU A 467 -30.04 19.94 -4.72
CA GLU A 467 -30.19 19.99 -3.27
C GLU A 467 -28.85 20.29 -2.57
N PRO A 468 -28.84 21.20 -1.57
CA PRO A 468 -27.67 21.41 -0.72
C PRO A 468 -27.52 20.24 0.27
N PHE A 469 -26.28 19.96 0.69
CA PHE A 469 -26.00 18.96 1.72
C PHE A 469 -24.81 19.33 2.58
N ASN A 470 -24.67 18.65 3.70
CA ASN A 470 -23.56 18.86 4.63
C ASN A 470 -22.60 17.68 4.62
N VAL A 471 -21.31 17.99 4.81
CA VAL A 471 -20.24 16.99 4.93
C VAL A 471 -19.45 17.24 6.20
N THR A 472 -19.47 16.29 7.12
CA THR A 472 -18.67 16.35 8.33
C THR A 472 -17.21 16.04 8.02
N THR A 473 -16.31 16.80 8.62
CA THR A 473 -14.87 16.57 8.57
C THR A 473 -14.29 16.38 9.97
N TRP A 474 -13.21 15.64 10.04
CA TRP A 474 -12.49 15.36 11.27
C TRP A 474 -10.98 15.22 10.98
N ILE A 475 -10.15 15.24 12.00
CA ILE A 475 -8.70 15.07 11.86
C ILE A 475 -8.16 14.11 12.91
N SER A 476 -7.30 13.19 12.49
CA SER A 476 -6.49 12.33 13.34
C SER A 476 -5.07 12.89 13.36
N ARG A 477 -4.63 13.46 14.49
CA ARG A 477 -3.36 14.20 14.59
C ARG A 477 -2.36 13.51 15.50
N PHE A 478 -1.32 12.93 14.92
CA PHE A 478 -0.28 12.21 15.66
C PHE A 478 1.15 12.67 15.38
N SER A 479 1.37 13.65 14.49
CA SER A 479 2.71 14.20 14.22
C SER A 479 3.32 14.92 15.44
N GLY A 480 2.48 15.44 16.33
CA GLY A 480 2.92 16.26 17.45
C GLY A 480 3.61 17.57 17.02
N LYS A 481 3.37 18.00 15.77
CA LYS A 481 4.02 19.17 15.15
C LYS A 481 3.00 20.24 14.74
N GLY A 482 3.44 21.50 14.76
CA GLY A 482 2.64 22.63 14.29
C GLY A 482 1.60 23.14 15.29
N ASP A 483 0.72 24.02 14.81
CA ASP A 483 -0.29 24.69 15.64
C ASP A 483 -1.50 23.79 15.92
N GLU A 484 -2.12 23.92 17.08
CA GLU A 484 -3.37 23.25 17.42
C GLU A 484 -4.62 23.95 16.84
N THR A 485 -4.45 25.07 16.15
CA THR A 485 -5.52 25.75 15.42
C THR A 485 -5.23 25.72 13.94
N LEU A 486 -6.12 25.10 13.18
CA LEU A 486 -5.99 24.94 11.74
C LEU A 486 -7.05 25.73 10.98
N LEU A 487 -6.70 26.13 9.76
CA LEU A 487 -7.60 26.78 8.82
C LEU A 487 -8.08 25.72 7.80
N ILE A 488 -9.37 25.42 7.85
CA ILE A 488 -9.98 24.43 6.97
C ILE A 488 -10.52 25.13 5.73
N SER A 489 -10.14 24.65 4.57
CA SER A 489 -10.63 25.09 3.27
C SER A 489 -11.10 23.88 2.46
N TRP A 490 -12.06 24.10 1.55
CA TRP A 490 -12.52 23.07 0.66
C TRP A 490 -12.77 23.59 -0.75
N ARG A 491 -12.65 22.69 -1.72
CA ARG A 491 -12.92 22.89 -3.12
C ARG A 491 -13.64 21.68 -3.68
N ILE A 492 -14.51 21.90 -4.64
CA ILE A 492 -15.21 20.84 -5.34
C ILE A 492 -15.06 21.06 -6.84
N SER A 493 -14.83 20.00 -7.56
CA SER A 493 -14.82 19.96 -9.02
C SER A 493 -15.78 18.88 -9.48
N GLY A 494 -16.66 19.22 -10.38
CA GLY A 494 -17.60 18.28 -11.00
C GLY A 494 -17.36 18.18 -12.50
N VAL A 495 -17.57 16.98 -13.04
CA VAL A 495 -17.48 16.69 -14.48
C VAL A 495 -18.75 16.00 -14.91
N ASN A 496 -19.42 16.52 -15.95
CA ASN A 496 -20.59 15.88 -16.53
C ASN A 496 -20.21 14.89 -17.66
N ALA A 497 -21.21 14.23 -18.21
CA ALA A 497 -21.05 13.27 -19.29
C ALA A 497 -20.45 13.85 -20.58
N LEU A 498 -20.42 15.16 -20.74
CA LEU A 498 -19.82 15.87 -21.88
C LEU A 498 -18.40 16.38 -21.57
N GLY A 499 -17.90 16.08 -20.36
CA GLY A 499 -16.60 16.55 -19.90
C GLY A 499 -16.58 18.04 -19.53
N GLU A 500 -17.74 18.66 -19.37
CA GLU A 500 -17.83 20.02 -18.89
C GLU A 500 -17.54 20.07 -17.41
N VAL A 501 -16.70 21.03 -17.00
CA VAL A 501 -16.21 21.12 -15.62
C VAL A 501 -16.94 22.23 -14.88
N TRP A 502 -17.55 21.86 -13.76
CA TRP A 502 -18.10 22.78 -12.78
C TRP A 502 -17.19 22.86 -11.55
N ARG A 503 -17.04 24.03 -10.94
CA ARG A 503 -16.21 24.22 -9.76
C ARG A 503 -16.87 25.13 -8.72
N SER A 504 -16.62 24.83 -7.45
CA SER A 504 -16.99 25.66 -6.31
C SER A 504 -15.95 25.56 -5.19
N ALA A 505 -15.98 26.52 -4.29
CA ALA A 505 -15.13 26.54 -3.11
C ALA A 505 -15.90 27.17 -1.95
N GLY A 506 -15.61 26.71 -0.73
CA GLY A 506 -16.25 27.18 0.47
C GLY A 506 -15.45 28.22 1.24
N VAL A 507 -16.08 28.70 2.27
CA VAL A 507 -15.48 29.66 3.22
C VAL A 507 -14.39 28.96 4.03
N ARG A 508 -13.27 29.63 4.23
CA ARG A 508 -12.19 29.17 5.10
C ARG A 508 -12.58 29.34 6.57
N THR A 509 -12.51 28.28 7.36
CA THR A 509 -12.94 28.27 8.76
C THR A 509 -11.79 27.84 9.66
N ARG A 510 -11.55 28.59 10.73
CA ARG A 510 -10.58 28.20 11.76
C ARG A 510 -11.23 27.31 12.80
N THR A 511 -10.53 26.24 13.20
CA THR A 511 -10.98 25.31 14.22
C THR A 511 -9.83 24.77 15.06
N SER A 512 -10.15 24.30 16.27
CA SER A 512 -9.18 23.63 17.14
C SER A 512 -8.97 22.20 16.68
N ALA A 513 -7.71 21.75 16.69
CA ALA A 513 -7.29 20.41 16.28
C ALA A 513 -6.10 19.96 17.17
N PRO A 514 -6.35 19.53 18.41
CA PRO A 514 -5.31 19.14 19.35
C PRO A 514 -4.50 17.93 18.83
N HIS A 515 -3.25 17.84 19.28
CA HIS A 515 -2.40 16.70 18.96
C HIS A 515 -2.79 15.45 19.76
N PHE A 516 -2.42 14.29 19.24
CA PHE A 516 -2.63 12.95 19.79
C PHE A 516 -4.11 12.65 20.07
N ALA A 517 -4.96 13.08 19.14
CA ALA A 517 -6.41 12.90 19.22
C ALA A 517 -7.04 12.79 17.84
N VAL A 518 -8.22 12.20 17.81
CA VAL A 518 -9.15 12.29 16.68
C VAL A 518 -10.24 13.31 17.04
N THR A 519 -10.31 14.39 16.28
CA THR A 519 -11.15 15.55 16.63
C THR A 519 -12.08 15.90 15.46
N PRO A 520 -13.40 16.07 15.69
CA PRO A 520 -14.28 16.70 14.71
C PRO A 520 -13.79 18.12 14.38
N LEU A 521 -13.82 18.47 13.10
CA LEU A 521 -13.41 19.80 12.63
C LEU A 521 -14.63 20.69 12.35
N VAL A 522 -15.06 20.70 11.12
CA VAL A 522 -16.14 21.56 10.64
C VAL A 522 -17.16 20.74 9.85
N ASN A 523 -18.40 21.21 9.87
CA ASN A 523 -19.44 20.72 8.99
C ASN A 523 -19.44 21.63 7.75
N LEU A 524 -19.07 21.07 6.60
CA LEU A 524 -18.99 21.81 5.34
C LEU A 524 -20.41 21.93 4.77
N GLU A 525 -20.82 23.16 4.52
CA GLU A 525 -22.09 23.42 3.84
C GLU A 525 -21.83 23.47 2.33
N ILE A 526 -22.19 22.39 1.64
CA ILE A 526 -22.12 22.33 0.19
C ILE A 526 -23.40 22.91 -0.39
N GLY A 527 -23.27 23.97 -1.15
CA GLY A 527 -24.39 24.65 -1.77
C GLY A 527 -25.12 23.80 -2.82
N ILE A 528 -26.03 24.44 -3.54
CA ILE A 528 -26.82 23.78 -4.58
C ILE A 528 -25.92 23.32 -5.72
N LEU A 529 -25.96 22.02 -6.00
CA LEU A 529 -25.28 21.41 -7.14
C LEU A 529 -26.06 21.65 -8.45
N PRO A 530 -25.37 21.63 -9.61
CA PRO A 530 -26.06 21.64 -10.90
C PRO A 530 -27.12 20.54 -11.03
N GLU A 531 -28.19 20.83 -11.76
CA GLU A 531 -29.21 19.86 -12.09
C GLU A 531 -28.79 18.94 -13.25
N ASP A 532 -27.62 18.32 -13.13
CA ASP A 532 -27.04 17.44 -14.16
C ASP A 532 -26.48 16.16 -13.53
N SER A 533 -26.30 15.14 -14.35
CA SER A 533 -25.55 13.95 -13.94
C SER A 533 -24.06 14.29 -13.96
N MET A 534 -23.48 14.33 -12.81
CA MET A 534 -22.06 14.71 -12.65
C MET A 534 -21.35 13.82 -11.64
N LEU A 535 -20.08 13.59 -11.90
CA LEU A 535 -19.14 13.09 -10.92
C LEU A 535 -18.45 14.27 -10.26
N TYR A 536 -18.44 14.29 -8.96
CA TYR A 536 -17.78 15.32 -8.16
C TYR A 536 -16.64 14.77 -7.33
N VAL A 537 -15.62 15.58 -7.17
CA VAL A 537 -14.54 15.37 -6.21
C VAL A 537 -14.45 16.57 -5.28
N LEU A 538 -14.69 16.34 -4.01
CA LEU A 538 -14.50 17.30 -2.92
C LEU A 538 -13.10 17.13 -2.35
N CYS A 539 -12.27 18.19 -2.40
CA CYS A 539 -10.98 18.25 -1.73
C CYS A 539 -11.08 19.17 -0.51
N VAL A 540 -10.61 18.70 0.63
CA VAL A 540 -10.53 19.48 1.88
C VAL A 540 -9.06 19.55 2.31
N ALA A 541 -8.62 20.74 2.73
CA ALA A 541 -7.28 20.98 3.21
C ALA A 541 -7.33 21.67 4.59
N ALA A 542 -6.43 21.24 5.46
CA ALA A 542 -6.14 21.84 6.75
C ALA A 542 -4.77 22.53 6.69
N GLU A 543 -4.73 23.82 6.94
CA GLU A 543 -3.52 24.66 6.87
C GLU A 543 -3.18 25.21 8.25
N ASP A 544 -1.89 25.35 8.54
CA ASP A 544 -1.42 26.04 9.72
C ASP A 544 -1.53 27.58 9.58
N LYS A 545 -1.08 28.32 10.57
CA LYS A 545 -1.11 29.81 10.58
C LYS A 545 -0.26 30.43 9.46
N ASP A 546 0.74 29.73 8.99
CA ASP A 546 1.68 30.18 7.95
C ASP A 546 1.20 29.81 6.55
N GLY A 547 0.03 29.13 6.45
CA GLY A 547 -0.58 28.71 5.20
C GLY A 547 0.02 27.40 4.63
N LYS A 548 0.83 26.70 5.42
CA LYS A 548 1.35 25.39 5.05
C LYS A 548 0.27 24.34 5.25
N VAL A 549 0.07 23.51 4.23
CA VAL A 549 -0.84 22.37 4.33
C VAL A 549 -0.29 21.33 5.30
N VAL A 550 -1.06 21.06 6.36
CA VAL A 550 -0.77 20.06 7.39
C VAL A 550 -1.33 18.71 6.98
N ALA A 551 -2.57 18.70 6.48
CA ALA A 551 -3.24 17.53 5.97
C ALA A 551 -4.23 17.94 4.88
N ARG A 552 -4.45 17.09 3.91
CA ARG A 552 -5.51 17.25 2.91
C ARG A 552 -6.06 15.87 2.54
N ASN A 553 -7.31 15.86 2.10
CA ASN A 553 -7.96 14.64 1.64
C ASN A 553 -9.04 14.99 0.62
N PHE A 554 -9.57 13.98 -0.05
CA PHE A 554 -10.64 14.14 -1.03
C PHE A 554 -11.68 13.04 -0.85
N ALA A 555 -12.87 13.30 -1.38
CA ALA A 555 -13.91 12.29 -1.49
C ALA A 555 -14.68 12.50 -2.80
N ALA A 556 -15.02 11.39 -3.46
CA ALA A 556 -15.81 11.42 -4.68
C ALA A 556 -17.27 11.07 -4.39
N PHE A 557 -18.18 11.77 -5.05
CA PHE A 557 -19.61 11.48 -5.02
C PHE A 557 -20.23 11.83 -6.38
N HIS A 558 -21.45 11.44 -6.62
CA HIS A 558 -22.11 11.70 -7.90
C HIS A 558 -23.54 12.16 -7.73
N THR A 559 -24.04 12.83 -8.77
CA THR A 559 -25.46 13.06 -8.97
C THR A 559 -25.92 12.32 -10.22
N PHE A 560 -27.06 11.66 -10.16
CA PHE A 560 -27.71 11.10 -11.34
C PHE A 560 -29.12 11.66 -11.44
N THR A 561 -29.50 12.04 -12.64
CA THR A 561 -30.88 12.30 -12.99
C THR A 561 -31.49 10.99 -13.48
N GLU A 562 -32.65 10.60 -12.96
CA GLU A 562 -33.36 9.36 -13.36
C GLU A 562 -33.69 9.30 -14.86
N SER A 563 -33.65 10.44 -15.52
CA SER A 563 -34.02 10.62 -16.93
C SER A 563 -33.07 11.54 -17.68
N ALA A 564 -31.77 11.30 -17.59
CA ALA A 564 -30.84 12.04 -18.45
C ALA A 564 -31.24 11.86 -19.91
N PRO A 565 -31.55 12.93 -20.64
CA PRO A 565 -32.09 12.80 -22.00
C PRO A 565 -31.02 12.15 -22.89
N ARG A 566 -31.44 11.17 -23.70
CA ARG A 566 -30.58 10.52 -24.69
C ARG A 566 -30.07 11.51 -25.75
N MET A 567 -30.73 12.64 -25.87
CA MET A 567 -30.38 13.73 -26.76
C MET A 567 -30.52 15.06 -26.03
N GLN A 568 -29.48 15.87 -26.13
CA GLN A 568 -29.44 17.23 -25.60
C GLN A 568 -28.98 18.18 -26.68
N MET A 569 -29.71 19.25 -26.91
CA MET A 569 -29.37 20.28 -27.89
C MET A 569 -29.41 21.66 -27.24
N GLY A 570 -28.47 22.50 -27.62
CA GLY A 570 -28.43 23.89 -27.17
C GLY A 570 -27.33 24.69 -27.85
N GLY A 571 -27.65 25.91 -28.22
CA GLY A 571 -26.70 26.78 -28.92
C GLY A 571 -26.18 26.16 -30.21
N LYS A 572 -24.89 25.81 -30.28
CA LYS A 572 -24.27 25.16 -31.44
C LYS A 572 -23.84 23.72 -31.15
N GLN A 573 -24.40 23.07 -30.17
CA GLN A 573 -24.00 21.72 -29.78
C GLN A 573 -25.19 20.78 -29.66
N CYS A 574 -24.99 19.56 -30.16
CA CYS A 574 -25.91 18.43 -29.94
C CYS A 574 -25.11 17.27 -29.37
N SER A 575 -25.61 16.62 -28.34
CA SER A 575 -25.12 15.36 -27.81
C SER A 575 -26.14 14.26 -27.98
N LEU A 576 -25.70 13.10 -28.45
CA LEU A 576 -26.48 11.89 -28.63
C LEU A 576 -25.86 10.76 -27.83
N ARG A 577 -26.65 10.20 -26.91
CA ARG A 577 -26.18 9.18 -25.95
C ARG A 577 -26.89 7.85 -26.20
N TRP A 578 -26.15 6.75 -26.01
CA TRP A 578 -26.72 5.41 -26.07
C TRP A 578 -26.15 4.53 -24.97
N LYS A 579 -26.85 3.48 -24.58
CA LYS A 579 -26.29 2.53 -23.64
C LYS A 579 -25.35 1.54 -24.33
N PRO A 580 -24.26 1.08 -23.66
CA PRO A 580 -23.41 0.03 -24.21
C PRO A 580 -24.17 -1.20 -24.70
N GLY A 581 -25.27 -1.56 -24.04
CA GLY A 581 -26.11 -2.69 -24.40
C GLY A 581 -26.97 -2.51 -25.66
N ASP A 582 -27.14 -1.28 -26.17
CA ASP A 582 -27.96 -0.94 -27.37
C ASP A 582 -27.27 -1.35 -28.69
N VAL A 583 -26.63 -2.50 -28.71
CA VAL A 583 -25.86 -3.01 -29.85
C VAL A 583 -26.78 -3.33 -31.01
N ALA A 584 -26.54 -2.69 -32.17
CA ALA A 584 -27.30 -2.92 -33.41
C ALA A 584 -26.76 -4.13 -34.18
N THR A 585 -25.45 -4.28 -34.24
CA THR A 585 -24.79 -5.41 -34.93
C THR A 585 -23.59 -5.90 -34.10
N GLU A 586 -23.48 -7.22 -34.03
CA GLU A 586 -22.37 -7.88 -33.33
C GLU A 586 -21.76 -8.96 -34.23
N ILE A 587 -20.45 -8.90 -34.40
CA ILE A 587 -19.63 -9.94 -35.04
C ILE A 587 -18.44 -10.18 -34.13
N TRP A 588 -18.48 -11.25 -33.34
CA TRP A 588 -17.46 -11.54 -32.34
C TRP A 588 -17.04 -13.01 -32.40
N ASN A 589 -15.71 -13.29 -32.32
CA ASN A 589 -15.18 -14.64 -32.45
C ASN A 589 -15.37 -15.52 -31.21
N LYS A 590 -15.57 -14.90 -30.03
CA LYS A 590 -15.97 -15.55 -28.78
C LYS A 590 -17.35 -14.99 -28.35
N LYS A 591 -17.78 -15.27 -27.13
CA LYS A 591 -19.02 -14.75 -26.60
C LYS A 591 -18.85 -13.33 -26.07
N LEU A 592 -19.61 -12.40 -26.60
CA LEU A 592 -19.81 -11.09 -26.00
C LEU A 592 -20.88 -11.20 -24.90
N GLN A 593 -20.61 -10.59 -23.76
CA GLN A 593 -21.51 -10.56 -22.61
C GLN A 593 -22.10 -9.15 -22.44
N ARG A 594 -23.30 -9.07 -21.89
CA ARG A 594 -23.98 -7.81 -21.58
C ARG A 594 -24.54 -7.90 -20.17
N PHE A 595 -24.45 -6.82 -19.40
CA PHE A 595 -25.20 -6.72 -18.18
C PHE A 595 -26.69 -6.55 -18.47
N GLU A 596 -27.54 -7.10 -17.60
CA GLU A 596 -29.01 -6.97 -17.75
C GLU A 596 -29.45 -5.50 -17.75
N SER A 597 -28.75 -4.63 -17.02
CA SER A 597 -28.98 -3.18 -17.03
C SER A 597 -28.66 -2.50 -18.35
N GLY A 598 -27.92 -3.16 -19.26
CA GLY A 598 -27.39 -2.55 -20.48
C GLY A 598 -26.20 -1.60 -20.26
N GLU A 599 -25.72 -1.46 -19.03
CA GLU A 599 -24.68 -0.49 -18.64
C GLU A 599 -23.26 -0.97 -18.97
N LYS A 600 -23.07 -2.21 -19.41
CA LYS A 600 -21.76 -2.74 -19.81
C LYS A 600 -21.91 -3.82 -20.88
N VAL A 601 -21.01 -3.75 -21.87
CA VAL A 601 -20.78 -4.83 -22.85
C VAL A 601 -19.31 -5.20 -22.80
N PHE A 602 -19.01 -6.50 -22.73
CA PHE A 602 -17.63 -6.95 -22.61
C PHE A 602 -17.45 -8.37 -23.16
N GLY A 603 -16.25 -8.68 -23.63
CA GLY A 603 -15.91 -10.00 -24.12
C GLY A 603 -14.45 -10.18 -24.46
N GLU A 604 -13.98 -11.40 -24.25
CA GLU A 604 -12.65 -11.83 -24.68
C GLU A 604 -12.60 -12.04 -26.19
N GLY A 605 -11.42 -11.95 -26.78
CA GLY A 605 -11.18 -12.20 -28.19
C GLY A 605 -11.33 -10.97 -29.07
N ALA A 606 -11.71 -11.15 -30.31
CA ALA A 606 -11.75 -10.12 -31.32
C ALA A 606 -13.08 -10.07 -32.08
N GLY A 607 -13.41 -8.94 -32.62
CA GLY A 607 -14.63 -8.74 -33.37
C GLY A 607 -15.04 -7.29 -33.47
N ARG A 608 -16.30 -7.06 -33.80
CA ARG A 608 -16.87 -5.73 -34.01
C ARG A 608 -18.22 -5.62 -33.33
N VAL A 609 -18.40 -4.52 -32.61
CA VAL A 609 -19.65 -4.08 -32.02
C VAL A 609 -20.06 -2.79 -32.68
N GLU A 610 -21.28 -2.68 -33.19
CA GLU A 610 -21.76 -1.52 -33.94
C GLU A 610 -23.08 -1.00 -33.34
N TYR A 611 -23.14 0.32 -33.20
CA TYR A 611 -24.28 1.08 -32.71
C TYR A 611 -24.86 1.92 -33.82
N GLN A 612 -26.16 2.15 -33.75
CA GLN A 612 -26.90 2.97 -34.67
C GLN A 612 -27.35 4.25 -33.96
N VAL A 613 -26.89 5.40 -34.46
CA VAL A 613 -27.13 6.71 -33.84
C VAL A 613 -27.78 7.61 -34.88
N ASN A 614 -29.00 8.10 -34.59
CA ASN A 614 -29.72 8.97 -35.48
C ASN A 614 -29.45 10.43 -35.17
N VAL A 615 -28.86 11.14 -36.12
CA VAL A 615 -28.58 12.58 -36.05
C VAL A 615 -29.83 13.33 -36.54
N PRO A 616 -30.45 14.20 -35.70
CA PRO A 616 -31.64 14.92 -36.07
C PRO A 616 -31.49 15.81 -37.33
N ALA A 617 -32.54 15.95 -38.09
CA ALA A 617 -32.57 16.77 -39.32
C ALA A 617 -32.12 18.22 -39.06
N GLU A 618 -32.48 18.80 -37.93
CA GLU A 618 -32.09 20.16 -37.54
C GLU A 618 -30.58 20.30 -37.29
N VAL A 619 -29.92 19.25 -36.74
CA VAL A 619 -28.48 19.23 -36.58
C VAL A 619 -27.80 19.17 -37.93
N VAL A 620 -28.28 18.34 -38.84
CA VAL A 620 -27.76 18.26 -40.21
C VAL A 620 -27.91 19.61 -40.94
N ALA A 621 -29.07 20.23 -40.82
CA ALA A 621 -29.36 21.56 -41.43
C ALA A 621 -28.47 22.66 -40.81
N ALA A 622 -28.08 22.55 -39.55
CA ALA A 622 -27.18 23.48 -38.86
C ALA A 622 -25.70 23.31 -39.22
N GLN A 623 -25.40 22.42 -40.14
CA GLN A 623 -24.06 22.17 -40.69
C GLN A 623 -23.02 21.71 -39.67
N PRO A 624 -22.96 20.40 -39.34
CA PRO A 624 -21.91 19.85 -38.48
C PRO A 624 -20.50 20.26 -38.90
N ALA A 625 -19.71 20.72 -37.92
CA ALA A 625 -18.35 21.20 -38.14
C ALA A 625 -17.31 20.40 -37.37
N GLU A 626 -17.64 19.99 -36.14
CA GLU A 626 -16.82 19.15 -35.29
C GLU A 626 -17.64 17.98 -34.76
N MET A 627 -17.01 16.84 -34.64
CA MET A 627 -17.59 15.66 -34.00
C MET A 627 -16.59 15.00 -33.08
N GLU A 628 -17.08 14.57 -31.93
CA GLU A 628 -16.29 13.83 -30.94
C GLU A 628 -17.11 12.64 -30.44
N ILE A 629 -16.49 11.48 -30.29
CA ILE A 629 -17.07 10.33 -29.61
C ILE A 629 -16.41 10.24 -28.24
N LEU A 630 -17.23 10.31 -27.18
CA LEU A 630 -16.83 10.17 -25.80
C LEU A 630 -17.26 8.79 -25.33
N VAL A 631 -16.33 7.97 -24.85
CA VAL A 631 -16.62 6.61 -24.43
C VAL A 631 -15.58 6.11 -23.43
N GLU A 632 -16.00 5.35 -22.43
CA GLU A 632 -15.11 4.63 -21.55
C GLU A 632 -14.88 3.22 -22.10
N LEU A 633 -13.62 2.89 -22.42
CA LEU A 633 -13.19 1.62 -23.01
C LEU A 633 -12.17 0.92 -22.11
N GLY A 634 -12.29 -0.40 -21.97
CA GLY A 634 -11.31 -1.26 -21.33
C GLY A 634 -10.87 -2.40 -22.25
N ALA A 635 -9.67 -2.92 -22.08
CA ALA A 635 -9.32 -4.24 -22.54
C ALA A 635 -10.08 -5.29 -21.69
N HIS A 636 -10.28 -6.50 -22.18
CA HIS A 636 -10.95 -7.55 -21.42
C HIS A 636 -10.32 -8.93 -21.65
N ALA A 637 -9.57 -9.41 -20.68
CA ALA A 637 -9.05 -10.77 -20.64
C ALA A 637 -9.90 -11.70 -19.72
N GLY A 638 -10.57 -11.13 -18.75
CA GLY A 638 -11.59 -11.76 -17.92
C GLY A 638 -11.20 -13.13 -17.40
N LYS A 639 -11.97 -14.14 -17.84
CA LYS A 639 -11.81 -15.51 -17.39
C LYS A 639 -10.45 -16.12 -17.77
N ALA A 640 -9.91 -15.79 -18.93
CA ALA A 640 -8.62 -16.29 -19.37
C ALA A 640 -7.48 -15.88 -18.44
N LYS A 641 -7.53 -14.65 -17.96
CA LYS A 641 -6.56 -14.11 -16.99
C LYS A 641 -6.68 -14.82 -15.64
N ILE A 642 -7.89 -15.02 -15.13
CA ILE A 642 -8.13 -15.74 -13.88
C ILE A 642 -7.69 -17.21 -13.99
N GLU A 643 -8.02 -17.90 -15.09
CA GLU A 643 -7.60 -19.28 -15.34
C GLU A 643 -6.08 -19.39 -15.42
N TRP A 644 -5.42 -18.41 -16.03
CA TRP A 644 -3.97 -18.36 -16.10
C TRP A 644 -3.34 -18.22 -14.71
N ILE A 645 -3.79 -17.26 -13.89
CA ILE A 645 -3.33 -17.07 -12.52
C ILE A 645 -3.53 -18.34 -11.69
N GLN A 646 -4.73 -18.93 -11.73
CA GLN A 646 -5.04 -20.15 -10.97
C GLN A 646 -4.18 -21.34 -11.38
N LYS A 647 -3.97 -21.52 -12.68
CA LYS A 647 -3.15 -22.59 -13.22
C LYS A 647 -1.69 -22.48 -12.74
N HIS A 648 -1.12 -21.28 -12.80
CA HIS A 648 0.28 -21.04 -12.48
C HIS A 648 0.56 -21.01 -10.98
N LYS A 649 -0.44 -20.71 -10.15
CA LYS A 649 -0.35 -20.77 -8.69
C LYS A 649 0.04 -22.16 -8.16
N GLU A 650 -0.42 -23.23 -8.81
CA GLU A 650 -0.24 -24.58 -8.30
C GLU A 650 0.90 -25.36 -8.98
N THR A 651 1.25 -25.01 -10.20
CA THR A 651 2.17 -25.78 -11.05
C THR A 651 3.39 -25.04 -11.52
N ASP A 652 3.26 -23.74 -11.75
CA ASP A 652 4.32 -22.86 -12.23
C ASP A 652 4.35 -21.61 -11.35
N TYR A 653 5.46 -20.91 -11.34
CA TYR A 653 5.65 -19.69 -10.58
C TYR A 653 5.98 -18.53 -11.52
N PRO A 654 4.97 -17.79 -11.98
CA PRO A 654 5.08 -16.88 -13.11
C PRO A 654 5.60 -15.50 -12.77
N GLN A 655 6.38 -15.33 -11.71
CA GLN A 655 6.87 -14.05 -11.22
C GLN A 655 7.57 -13.18 -12.27
N THR A 656 8.02 -13.77 -13.35
CA THR A 656 8.74 -13.08 -14.44
C THR A 656 8.10 -13.27 -15.80
N GLU A 657 6.90 -13.84 -15.87
CA GLU A 657 6.22 -14.09 -17.14
C GLU A 657 5.81 -12.77 -17.81
N PRO A 658 6.24 -12.52 -19.06
CA PRO A 658 5.92 -11.28 -19.76
C PRO A 658 4.45 -11.22 -20.23
N ASP A 659 3.75 -12.33 -20.29
CA ASP A 659 2.39 -12.45 -20.85
C ASP A 659 1.26 -12.24 -19.84
N ARG A 660 1.52 -11.52 -18.75
CA ARG A 660 0.47 -11.20 -17.77
C ARG A 660 -0.48 -10.09 -18.22
N ARG A 661 -0.04 -9.27 -19.16
CA ARG A 661 -0.80 -8.12 -19.63
C ARG A 661 -1.54 -8.46 -20.91
N PHE A 662 -2.77 -8.02 -20.97
CA PHE A 662 -3.68 -8.28 -22.08
C PHE A 662 -4.21 -6.96 -22.67
N PRO A 663 -3.32 -6.11 -23.21
CA PRO A 663 -3.76 -4.89 -23.85
C PRO A 663 -4.58 -5.19 -25.12
N THR A 664 -5.32 -4.20 -25.60
CA THR A 664 -6.12 -4.31 -26.82
C THR A 664 -6.01 -3.07 -27.66
N ASP A 665 -6.01 -3.23 -29.00
CA ASP A 665 -6.15 -2.15 -29.97
C ASP A 665 -7.63 -2.06 -30.37
N VAL A 666 -8.27 -0.95 -30.06
CA VAL A 666 -9.65 -0.69 -30.43
C VAL A 666 -9.71 0.28 -31.58
N THR A 667 -10.11 -0.19 -32.74
CA THR A 667 -10.36 0.65 -33.93
C THR A 667 -11.79 1.18 -33.88
N VAL A 668 -11.93 2.50 -33.91
CA VAL A 668 -13.22 3.18 -33.95
C VAL A 668 -13.55 3.55 -35.38
N LEU A 669 -14.74 3.17 -35.82
CA LEU A 669 -15.21 3.42 -37.17
C LEU A 669 -16.54 4.19 -37.14
N VAL A 670 -16.71 5.11 -38.07
CA VAL A 670 -17.99 5.78 -38.38
C VAL A 670 -18.36 5.50 -39.81
N ASN A 671 -19.52 4.93 -40.04
CA ASN A 671 -20.02 4.48 -41.36
C ASN A 671 -19.00 3.59 -42.11
N GLY A 672 -18.29 2.73 -41.38
CA GLY A 672 -17.28 1.82 -41.93
C GLY A 672 -15.92 2.47 -42.23
N VAL A 673 -15.78 3.77 -42.00
CA VAL A 673 -14.48 4.50 -42.17
C VAL A 673 -13.79 4.58 -40.83
N THR A 674 -12.53 4.14 -40.75
CA THR A 674 -11.69 4.25 -39.55
C THR A 674 -11.46 5.70 -39.17
N VAL A 675 -11.81 6.06 -37.94
CA VAL A 675 -11.54 7.36 -37.34
C VAL A 675 -10.19 7.34 -36.63
N GLU A 676 -10.02 6.38 -35.73
CA GLU A 676 -8.83 6.26 -34.90
C GLU A 676 -8.66 4.81 -34.42
N THR A 677 -7.44 4.39 -34.12
CA THR A 677 -7.17 3.17 -33.36
C THR A 677 -6.50 3.55 -32.06
N VAL A 678 -7.13 3.20 -30.93
CA VAL A 678 -6.65 3.52 -29.59
C VAL A 678 -6.14 2.27 -28.92
N LEU A 679 -4.96 2.35 -28.33
CA LEU A 679 -4.42 1.31 -27.44
C LEU A 679 -5.06 1.46 -26.06
N ILE A 680 -5.62 0.38 -25.56
CA ILE A 680 -6.07 0.22 -24.20
C ILE A 680 -5.07 -0.71 -23.50
N PRO A 681 -4.38 -0.27 -22.46
CA PRO A 681 -3.19 -0.95 -21.93
C PRO A 681 -3.46 -2.34 -21.36
N ASP A 682 -4.44 -2.55 -20.55
CA ASP A 682 -4.79 -3.86 -20.01
C ASP A 682 -6.22 -3.83 -19.49
N ASP A 683 -6.86 -4.97 -19.46
CA ASP A 683 -8.12 -5.11 -18.74
C ASP A 683 -7.82 -4.91 -17.27
N PRO A 684 -8.55 -3.99 -16.64
CA PRO A 684 -8.16 -3.28 -15.43
C PRO A 684 -7.66 -4.23 -14.41
N ALA A 685 -6.52 -4.56 -14.68
CA ALA A 685 -5.77 -5.37 -13.91
C ALA A 685 -5.47 -4.63 -12.65
N ASP A 686 -4.87 -3.59 -12.82
CA ASP A 686 -4.32 -2.84 -11.72
C ASP A 686 -5.26 -1.73 -11.29
N VAL A 687 -4.93 -1.21 -10.18
CA VAL A 687 -5.59 -0.09 -9.58
C VAL A 687 -5.38 1.14 -10.42
N ARG A 688 -6.45 1.71 -10.91
CA ARG A 688 -6.40 2.86 -11.83
C ARG A 688 -7.12 4.08 -11.34
N GLY A 689 -7.67 4.07 -10.18
CA GLY A 689 -8.31 5.26 -9.70
C GLY A 689 -9.46 5.05 -8.77
N LEU A 690 -9.77 6.17 -8.19
CA LEU A 690 -10.72 6.34 -7.13
C LEU A 690 -12.15 6.00 -7.48
N LEU A 691 -12.49 5.97 -8.76
CA LEU A 691 -13.86 6.05 -9.25
C LEU A 691 -14.31 4.77 -9.93
N SER A 692 -13.58 3.70 -9.76
CA SER A 692 -13.84 2.44 -10.44
C SER A 692 -14.96 1.59 -9.85
N ASN A 693 -15.50 1.95 -8.70
CA ASN A 693 -16.54 1.19 -8.03
C ASN A 693 -17.80 2.01 -7.79
N LEU A 694 -18.50 2.35 -8.87
CA LEU A 694 -19.76 3.11 -8.80
C LEU A 694 -20.88 2.37 -8.04
N SER A 695 -20.86 1.03 -8.04
CA SER A 695 -21.87 0.25 -7.31
C SER A 695 -21.70 0.24 -5.81
N GLY A 696 -20.50 0.60 -5.29
CA GLY A 696 -20.16 0.60 -3.88
C GLY A 696 -20.12 -0.78 -3.21
N LYS A 697 -20.29 -1.86 -3.98
CA LYS A 697 -20.45 -3.21 -3.43
C LYS A 697 -19.37 -4.21 -3.85
N HIS A 698 -18.75 -3.99 -4.99
CA HIS A 698 -17.75 -4.90 -5.56
C HIS A 698 -16.62 -4.11 -6.19
N PRO A 699 -15.37 -4.55 -6.07
CA PRO A 699 -14.31 -4.05 -6.93
C PRO A 699 -14.76 -4.26 -8.36
N SER A 700 -15.08 -3.19 -9.07
CA SER A 700 -15.55 -3.27 -10.45
C SER A 700 -14.40 -2.97 -11.40
N SER A 701 -14.47 -3.56 -12.56
CA SER A 701 -13.62 -3.17 -13.64
C SER A 701 -14.01 -1.79 -14.16
N TYR A 702 -13.04 -1.06 -14.69
CA TYR A 702 -13.23 0.25 -15.30
C TYR A 702 -12.37 0.36 -16.55
N GLY A 703 -12.63 1.37 -17.32
CA GLY A 703 -11.88 1.65 -18.53
C GLY A 703 -11.15 2.99 -18.47
N TYR A 704 -10.76 3.41 -19.64
CA TYR A 704 -10.13 4.69 -19.93
C TYR A 704 -11.12 5.55 -20.68
N LEU A 705 -11.37 6.78 -20.20
CA LEU A 705 -12.19 7.73 -20.93
C LEU A 705 -11.44 8.17 -22.20
N LYS A 706 -12.01 7.84 -23.34
CA LYS A 706 -11.48 8.21 -24.65
C LYS A 706 -12.33 9.29 -25.30
N ARG A 707 -11.65 10.30 -25.81
CA ARG A 707 -12.23 11.36 -26.63
C ARG A 707 -11.69 11.21 -28.03
N ILE A 708 -12.53 10.73 -28.93
CA ILE A 708 -12.15 10.37 -30.29
C ILE A 708 -12.70 11.45 -31.21
N GLN A 709 -11.81 12.32 -31.67
CA GLN A 709 -12.17 13.46 -32.53
C GLN A 709 -12.13 13.07 -33.99
N LEU A 710 -13.16 13.43 -34.73
CA LEU A 710 -13.20 13.30 -36.16
C LEU A 710 -12.55 14.55 -36.82
N SER A 711 -11.72 14.34 -37.82
CA SER A 711 -11.18 15.44 -38.59
C SER A 711 -12.30 16.19 -39.35
N ALA A 712 -12.06 17.47 -39.64
CA ALA A 712 -13.02 18.28 -40.42
C ALA A 712 -13.37 17.65 -41.76
N GLU A 713 -12.42 16.97 -42.41
CA GLU A 713 -12.62 16.23 -43.67
C GLU A 713 -13.56 15.03 -43.46
N GLN A 714 -13.38 14.25 -42.37
CA GLN A 714 -14.25 13.12 -42.03
C GLN A 714 -15.66 13.60 -41.74
N VAL A 715 -15.81 14.67 -40.97
CA VAL A 715 -17.13 15.26 -40.67
C VAL A 715 -17.80 15.73 -41.96
N SER A 716 -17.11 16.46 -42.80
CA SER A 716 -17.62 16.94 -44.09
C SER A 716 -18.11 15.78 -44.97
N LYS A 717 -17.31 14.73 -45.08
CA LYS A 717 -17.64 13.53 -45.87
C LYS A 717 -18.85 12.76 -45.35
N ILE A 718 -19.02 12.68 -44.01
CA ILE A 718 -20.18 12.01 -43.38
C ILE A 718 -21.50 12.70 -43.74
N PHE A 719 -21.49 14.02 -43.78
CA PHE A 719 -22.72 14.81 -44.05
C PHE A 719 -22.81 15.35 -45.51
N GLU A 720 -21.91 14.93 -46.38
CA GLU A 720 -21.95 15.33 -47.78
C GLU A 720 -23.26 14.84 -48.43
N ASN A 721 -24.02 15.79 -49.02
CA ASN A 721 -25.28 15.55 -49.68
C ASN A 721 -26.36 14.88 -48.76
N LYS A 722 -26.25 15.08 -47.42
CA LYS A 722 -27.26 14.61 -46.48
C LYS A 722 -28.31 15.70 -46.21
N GLU A 723 -29.55 15.34 -46.36
CA GLU A 723 -30.71 16.16 -45.99
C GLU A 723 -31.64 15.33 -45.07
N GLY A 724 -32.16 15.97 -44.03
CA GLY A 724 -33.03 15.29 -43.08
C GLY A 724 -32.27 14.48 -42.01
N GLU A 725 -32.99 13.65 -41.30
CA GLU A 725 -32.42 12.77 -40.28
C GLU A 725 -31.38 11.82 -40.90
N THR A 726 -30.22 11.72 -40.27
CA THR A 726 -29.10 10.93 -40.80
C THR A 726 -28.69 9.87 -39.80
N GLU A 727 -28.80 8.61 -40.20
CA GLU A 727 -28.27 7.47 -39.43
C GLU A 727 -26.76 7.40 -39.55
N LEU A 728 -26.09 7.31 -38.40
CA LEU A 728 -24.66 6.98 -38.30
C LEU A 728 -24.49 5.62 -37.66
N ARG A 729 -23.50 4.86 -38.18
CA ARG A 729 -23.08 3.59 -37.63
C ARG A 729 -21.72 3.79 -36.98
N ILE A 730 -21.69 3.70 -35.63
CA ILE A 730 -20.47 3.83 -34.84
C ILE A 730 -20.07 2.43 -34.40
N ALA A 731 -18.87 2.02 -34.74
CA ALA A 731 -18.37 0.71 -34.41
C ALA A 731 -17.04 0.75 -33.64
N PHE A 732 -16.93 -0.19 -32.69
CA PHE A 732 -15.70 -0.50 -31.95
C PHE A 732 -15.25 -1.89 -32.38
N GLN A 733 -14.03 -1.97 -32.93
CA GLN A 733 -13.49 -3.19 -33.52
C GLN A 733 -12.16 -3.55 -32.87
N VAL A 734 -12.05 -4.79 -32.44
CA VAL A 734 -10.79 -5.41 -31.98
C VAL A 734 -10.38 -6.43 -33.04
N ASN A 735 -9.16 -6.32 -33.55
CA ASN A 735 -8.58 -7.29 -34.47
C ASN A 735 -7.75 -8.32 -33.73
N GLU A 736 -7.67 -9.56 -34.25
CA GLU A 736 -6.77 -10.55 -33.70
C GLU A 736 -5.33 -10.05 -33.81
N ASN A 737 -4.64 -10.01 -32.68
CA ASN A 737 -3.28 -9.54 -32.56
C ASN A 737 -2.52 -10.39 -31.55
N ALA A 738 -1.36 -10.92 -31.94
CA ALA A 738 -0.53 -11.75 -31.09
C ALA A 738 0.12 -10.97 -29.92
N ALA A 739 0.40 -9.70 -30.14
CA ALA A 739 1.00 -8.82 -29.14
C ALA A 739 -0.03 -8.20 -28.17
N HIS A 740 -1.27 -7.97 -28.67
CA HIS A 740 -2.34 -7.36 -27.91
C HIS A 740 -3.54 -8.32 -27.87
N LYS A 741 -3.62 -9.13 -26.83
CA LYS A 741 -4.57 -10.27 -26.73
C LYS A 741 -5.87 -9.93 -26.00
N GLY A 742 -5.96 -8.73 -25.43
CA GLY A 742 -7.17 -8.30 -24.73
C GLY A 742 -8.37 -8.19 -25.64
N GLY A 743 -9.55 -8.45 -25.10
CA GLY A 743 -10.81 -8.21 -25.77
C GLY A 743 -11.27 -6.77 -25.64
N LEU A 744 -12.57 -6.58 -25.37
CA LEU A 744 -13.18 -5.25 -25.26
C LEU A 744 -14.15 -5.18 -24.09
N SER A 745 -14.10 -4.08 -23.35
CA SER A 745 -15.16 -3.64 -22.46
C SER A 745 -15.61 -2.24 -22.88
N ILE A 746 -16.91 -2.02 -22.93
CA ILE A 746 -17.54 -0.70 -23.16
C ILE A 746 -18.43 -0.45 -21.95
N TYR A 747 -18.19 0.65 -21.26
CA TYR A 747 -18.86 1.01 -20.01
C TYR A 747 -19.89 2.12 -20.23
N GLY A 748 -20.95 2.06 -19.45
CA GLY A 748 -21.93 3.11 -19.34
C GLY A 748 -21.84 3.87 -18.02
N GLU A 749 -22.70 4.86 -17.83
CA GLU A 749 -22.65 5.84 -16.74
C GLU A 749 -22.69 5.23 -15.33
N ARG A 750 -23.15 3.97 -15.17
CA ARG A 750 -23.31 3.29 -13.86
C ARG A 750 -22.41 2.10 -13.65
N GLU A 751 -21.53 1.78 -14.60
CA GLU A 751 -20.69 0.57 -14.58
C GLU A 751 -19.26 0.86 -14.99
N GLY A 752 -18.70 1.89 -14.74
CA GLY A 752 -17.34 2.25 -15.06
C GLY A 752 -16.76 3.22 -14.03
N ARG A 753 -15.69 3.80 -14.39
CA ARG A 753 -15.03 4.85 -13.61
C ARG A 753 -15.73 6.20 -13.78
N TYR A 754 -16.25 6.46 -14.97
CA TYR A 754 -16.82 7.73 -15.34
C TYR A 754 -18.35 7.62 -15.48
N PRO A 755 -19.11 8.65 -15.10
CA PRO A 755 -20.56 8.66 -15.22
C PRO A 755 -20.97 8.98 -16.69
N VAL A 756 -20.42 8.24 -17.64
CA VAL A 756 -20.51 8.51 -19.07
C VAL A 756 -21.08 7.31 -19.79
N ASP A 757 -22.22 7.49 -20.44
CA ASP A 757 -22.63 6.61 -21.53
C ASP A 757 -21.83 6.96 -22.79
N PRO A 758 -21.63 6.01 -23.73
CA PRO A 758 -21.11 6.35 -25.03
C PRO A 758 -21.90 7.51 -25.65
N THR A 759 -21.22 8.56 -26.04
CA THR A 759 -21.86 9.83 -26.44
C THR A 759 -21.21 10.36 -27.70
N LEU A 760 -22.03 10.75 -28.68
CA LEU A 760 -21.60 11.51 -29.84
C LEU A 760 -21.90 12.99 -29.59
N VAL A 761 -20.88 13.82 -29.58
CA VAL A 761 -21.00 15.27 -29.49
C VAL A 761 -20.78 15.87 -30.87
N ILE A 762 -21.73 16.66 -31.33
CA ILE A 762 -21.67 17.34 -32.63
C ILE A 762 -21.74 18.84 -32.38
N LYS A 763 -20.74 19.59 -32.87
CA LYS A 763 -20.81 21.04 -32.92
C LYS A 763 -21.14 21.50 -34.33
N THR A 764 -22.04 22.45 -34.43
CA THR A 764 -22.57 22.99 -35.71
C THR A 764 -22.06 24.39 -35.97
N ARG A 765 -22.04 24.79 -37.26
CA ARG A 765 -21.69 26.15 -37.65
C ARG A 765 -22.80 27.13 -37.26
N ASN A 766 -24.03 26.73 -37.43
CA ASN A 766 -25.20 27.53 -37.15
C ASN A 766 -25.82 27.11 -35.80
N GLU A 767 -26.57 28.00 -35.19
CA GLU A 767 -27.30 27.67 -33.97
C GLU A 767 -28.40 26.65 -34.22
N LEU A 768 -28.61 25.74 -33.29
CA LEU A 768 -29.74 24.79 -33.27
C LEU A 768 -30.95 25.53 -32.76
N LYS A 769 -32.06 25.37 -33.47
CA LYS A 769 -33.30 26.09 -33.20
C LYS A 769 -34.13 25.37 -32.13
#